data_275a539ecf3fe4221b3a5b0192d65b8f
#
_entry.id   275a539ecf3fe4221b3a5b0192d65b8f
#
_cell.length_a   1.000
_cell.length_b   1.000
_cell.length_c   1.000
_cell.angle_alpha   90.00
_cell.angle_beta   90.00
_cell.angle_gamma   90.00
#
_symmetry.space_group_name_H-M   'P 1'
#
loop_
_entity.id
_entity.type
_entity.pdbx_description
1 polymer ?
#
loop_
_entity_poly.entity_id
_entity_poly.type
_entity_poly.pdbx_seq_one_letter_code
_entity_poly.pdbx_strand_id
1 'polypeptide(L)'
;MQLHSRGSSLAMPPPPIPPRDYQGQQTAVQKDQKVSNSLFVPVSCDPPAVPCGSVHPVPLPKFYKQDKPVQTNNFYGNLLVGEQTLPVWTHPYSVWYSKDPDYVGLGISHTASSQKVFGDDPNANPVKYFFSPVGICSLLLTSQQLQHGHELLVGECERFSCGVRFDCSGKSMSVKLVQGMGFVTAVYDGLSPMIKSKVGIQNFQQKQGSELKKYVATLFDQTNWVIYSSGDLQLADAYTVVGTTPGLVQIAKLCGDEQPYDAAAGAYVDDMTLSGSADSVERYCFDYKLNGRSASGKTIQWALPHQYAVFDQSTASEAVNMTLDSTCKGPMKAYLTKQFVMNEELPPAEVQFEPWSQLHGFTGYSQDRLDCIRQIANEEVDSFDVVNASNTDSMYTAGKILDKGAFMLYVVAFVLKDAQLARKQLDKMKRAFHRFISNQQQAPLVYETNWKGVVSTGGLNDGNFYVDFGNCFYNDHHFHYGYHIHAAALVALADQSYGDGSFLKFSRAWVDTLIRDVANPSKEDSYFPVFRCFDFFNGHSFANGLFAHGDGKDEESSSEDYHCYYGIKLWGLITGNGQLEKLASLILGIEKRAINMYMLYRSDNTVVPPNFKANKVSGILFENKIDHATYFGLNKEYIHGIHMLPITPMSSYFRDPQFVEEEWNEQLSSVVGSLDDGWKGILMLNRALFDPKSSYEFFAAPNFQYKWLDNGMSRLWATAFSAGIGG
;
A
#
# COMPACT_ATOMS: atom_id res chain seq x y z
N MET A 1 -37.07 -57.67 -36.06
CA MET A 1 -35.99 -58.51 -35.52
C MET A 1 -34.76 -57.66 -35.36
N GLN A 2 -34.29 -57.59 -34.11
CA GLN A 2 -33.02 -57.07 -33.58
C GLN A 2 -32.72 -55.57 -33.76
N LEU A 3 -32.99 -54.86 -32.67
CA LEU A 3 -32.47 -53.59 -32.23
C LEU A 3 -30.97 -53.74 -31.84
N HIS A 4 -30.11 -52.88 -32.38
CA HIS A 4 -28.82 -52.65 -31.81
C HIS A 4 -28.79 -51.28 -31.14
N SER A 5 -28.73 -51.32 -29.78
CA SER A 5 -28.47 -50.19 -28.90
C SER A 5 -27.03 -49.73 -29.06
N ARG A 6 -26.84 -48.47 -29.42
CA ARG A 6 -25.54 -47.78 -29.26
C ARG A 6 -25.46 -47.23 -27.83
N GLY A 7 -24.53 -47.79 -27.08
CA GLY A 7 -24.18 -47.29 -25.72
C GLY A 7 -23.57 -45.89 -25.82
N SER A 8 -24.14 -44.96 -25.06
CA SER A 8 -23.53 -43.68 -24.74
C SER A 8 -22.42 -43.91 -23.75
N SER A 9 -21.18 -43.64 -24.12
CA SER A 9 -20.07 -43.55 -23.17
C SER A 9 -20.24 -42.27 -22.34
N LEU A 10 -20.68 -42.43 -21.13
CA LEU A 10 -20.60 -41.37 -20.12
C LEU A 10 -19.12 -41.09 -19.87
N ALA A 11 -18.66 -39.90 -20.26
CA ALA A 11 -17.35 -39.40 -19.82
C ALA A 11 -17.36 -39.25 -18.29
N MET A 12 -16.39 -39.86 -17.65
CA MET A 12 -16.21 -39.68 -16.20
C MET A 12 -15.95 -38.21 -15.87
N PRO A 13 -16.50 -37.67 -14.80
CA PRO A 13 -16.18 -36.33 -14.33
C PRO A 13 -14.69 -36.25 -13.96
N PRO A 14 -14.04 -35.09 -14.18
CA PRO A 14 -12.67 -34.89 -13.69
C PRO A 14 -12.62 -35.04 -12.17
N PRO A 15 -11.48 -35.49 -11.62
CA PRO A 15 -11.35 -35.70 -10.18
C PRO A 15 -11.59 -34.38 -9.44
N PRO A 16 -12.17 -34.44 -8.24
CA PRO A 16 -12.32 -33.26 -7.37
C PRO A 16 -10.94 -32.70 -7.02
N ILE A 17 -10.87 -31.38 -6.84
CA ILE A 17 -9.67 -30.71 -6.32
C ILE A 17 -9.28 -31.41 -5.01
N PRO A 18 -8.05 -31.93 -4.86
CA PRO A 18 -7.70 -32.72 -3.70
C PRO A 18 -7.73 -31.86 -2.43
N PRO A 19 -8.31 -32.37 -1.33
CA PRO A 19 -8.13 -31.74 -0.03
C PRO A 19 -6.66 -31.78 0.38
N ARG A 20 -6.20 -30.74 1.01
CA ARG A 20 -4.90 -30.43 1.64
C ARG A 20 -3.99 -31.63 1.96
N ASP A 21 -3.35 -32.23 0.94
CA ASP A 21 -2.16 -33.06 1.16
C ASP A 21 -1.25 -32.96 -0.07
N TYR A 22 -0.64 -31.78 -0.27
CA TYR A 22 0.45 -31.60 -1.21
C TYR A 22 1.79 -32.01 -0.57
N GLN A 23 2.00 -33.31 -0.39
CA GLN A 23 3.36 -33.86 -0.34
C GLN A 23 3.81 -34.15 -1.77
N GLY A 24 4.14 -33.10 -2.52
CA GLY A 24 4.81 -33.20 -3.81
C GLY A 24 6.26 -33.61 -3.61
N GLN A 25 6.70 -34.59 -4.37
CA GLN A 25 8.08 -35.10 -4.39
C GLN A 25 9.08 -33.94 -4.54
N GLN A 26 9.79 -33.64 -3.48
CA GLN A 26 10.98 -32.80 -3.50
C GLN A 26 12.10 -33.57 -4.20
N THR A 27 12.51 -33.13 -5.38
CA THR A 27 13.79 -33.54 -5.96
C THR A 27 14.90 -32.92 -5.11
N ALA A 28 15.70 -33.80 -4.50
CA ALA A 28 16.76 -33.45 -3.61
C ALA A 28 17.85 -32.59 -4.26
N VAL A 29 17.90 -31.33 -3.92
CA VAL A 29 19.11 -30.52 -3.71
C VAL A 29 18.74 -29.46 -2.67
N GLN A 30 18.76 -29.82 -1.41
CA GLN A 30 18.84 -28.85 -0.33
C GLN A 30 19.92 -29.30 0.65
N LYS A 31 20.99 -28.50 0.71
CA LYS A 31 21.84 -28.45 1.89
C LYS A 31 20.97 -28.01 3.06
N ASP A 32 21.18 -28.59 4.24
CA ASP A 32 20.51 -28.23 5.49
C ASP A 32 20.53 -26.73 5.80
N GLN A 33 19.60 -25.99 5.23
CA GLN A 33 19.19 -24.70 5.78
C GLN A 33 18.05 -24.98 6.75
N LYS A 34 18.24 -24.65 8.03
CA LYS A 34 17.12 -24.50 8.96
C LYS A 34 16.08 -23.62 8.27
N VAL A 35 14.93 -24.19 7.93
CA VAL A 35 13.81 -23.41 7.38
C VAL A 35 13.49 -22.33 8.43
N SER A 36 13.71 -21.08 8.07
CA SER A 36 13.36 -19.96 8.94
C SER A 36 11.84 -19.98 9.14
N ASN A 37 11.40 -19.94 10.38
CA ASN A 37 9.98 -19.83 10.71
C ASN A 37 9.44 -18.41 10.56
N SER A 38 10.25 -17.46 10.10
CA SER A 38 9.86 -16.08 9.83
C SER A 38 8.90 -15.99 8.64
N LEU A 39 7.92 -15.11 8.73
CA LEU A 39 7.09 -14.70 7.59
C LEU A 39 7.88 -13.88 6.56
N PHE A 40 8.90 -13.16 7.02
CA PHE A 40 9.67 -12.19 6.22
C PHE A 40 10.94 -12.82 5.66
N VAL A 41 10.76 -13.82 4.79
CA VAL A 41 11.85 -14.48 4.06
C VAL A 41 11.85 -14.06 2.59
N PRO A 42 13.01 -14.02 1.91
CA PRO A 42 13.05 -13.60 0.51
C PRO A 42 12.22 -14.52 -0.38
N VAL A 43 11.53 -13.96 -1.37
CA VAL A 43 10.84 -14.73 -2.42
C VAL A 43 11.87 -15.47 -3.27
N SER A 44 12.95 -14.78 -3.66
CA SER A 44 14.16 -15.27 -4.29
C SER A 44 15.29 -14.29 -4.05
N CYS A 45 16.53 -14.76 -4.12
CA CYS A 45 17.75 -13.93 -4.17
C CYS A 45 18.47 -14.02 -5.53
N ASP A 46 17.83 -14.63 -6.54
CA ASP A 46 18.38 -14.72 -7.89
C ASP A 46 18.38 -13.35 -8.59
N PRO A 47 19.24 -13.15 -9.61
CA PRO A 47 19.12 -11.96 -10.44
C PRO A 47 17.71 -11.80 -11.03
N PRO A 48 17.22 -10.54 -11.19
CA PRO A 48 15.92 -10.29 -11.82
C PRO A 48 15.82 -10.92 -13.21
N ALA A 49 14.66 -11.48 -13.55
CA ALA A 49 14.42 -12.16 -14.83
C ALA A 49 14.09 -11.18 -15.97
N VAL A 50 14.69 -10.00 -15.96
CA VAL A 50 14.61 -8.97 -17.01
C VAL A 50 16.02 -8.41 -17.26
N PRO A 51 16.29 -7.84 -18.45
CA PRO A 51 17.59 -7.25 -18.72
C PRO A 51 17.99 -6.19 -17.70
N CYS A 52 19.28 -6.17 -17.32
CA CYS A 52 19.86 -5.21 -16.41
C CYS A 52 20.71 -4.19 -17.18
N GLY A 53 20.82 -2.95 -16.69
CA GLY A 53 21.79 -1.98 -17.18
C GLY A 53 21.28 -0.61 -17.58
N SER A 54 20.02 -0.29 -17.33
CA SER A 54 19.53 1.08 -17.50
C SER A 54 19.90 1.94 -16.28
N VAL A 55 20.20 3.21 -16.54
CA VAL A 55 20.43 4.24 -15.51
C VAL A 55 19.20 5.14 -15.50
N HIS A 56 18.58 5.32 -14.35
CA HIS A 56 17.40 6.17 -14.21
C HIS A 56 17.75 7.65 -14.41
N PRO A 57 16.92 8.46 -15.14
CA PRO A 57 17.19 9.88 -15.34
C PRO A 57 17.15 10.71 -14.05
N VAL A 58 16.37 10.28 -13.03
CA VAL A 58 16.38 10.91 -11.71
C VAL A 58 17.61 10.43 -10.94
N PRO A 59 18.54 11.32 -10.58
CA PRO A 59 19.73 10.94 -9.83
C PRO A 59 19.39 10.58 -8.39
N LEU A 60 20.20 9.71 -7.78
CA LEU A 60 20.17 9.51 -6.33
C LEU A 60 20.52 10.81 -5.60
N PRO A 61 20.05 11.00 -4.35
CA PRO A 61 20.44 12.13 -3.52
C PRO A 61 21.96 12.24 -3.42
N LYS A 62 22.48 13.45 -3.38
CA LYS A 62 23.91 13.68 -3.15
C LYS A 62 24.35 12.96 -1.87
N PHE A 63 25.55 12.38 -1.90
CA PHE A 63 26.15 11.65 -0.78
C PHE A 63 25.47 10.32 -0.41
N TYR A 64 24.39 9.91 -1.10
CA TYR A 64 23.81 8.59 -0.90
C TYR A 64 24.78 7.52 -1.43
N LYS A 65 25.09 6.53 -0.59
CA LYS A 65 25.94 5.40 -1.00
C LYS A 65 25.09 4.32 -1.68
N GLN A 66 25.42 4.00 -2.92
CA GLN A 66 24.65 3.15 -3.85
C GLN A 66 24.86 1.64 -3.63
N ASP A 67 25.09 1.19 -2.41
CA ASP A 67 25.33 -0.23 -2.11
C ASP A 67 24.06 -1.04 -1.91
N LYS A 68 22.95 -0.39 -1.56
CA LYS A 68 21.65 -1.01 -1.27
C LYS A 68 20.53 -0.52 -2.19
N PRO A 69 19.43 -1.31 -2.35
CA PRO A 69 18.20 -0.82 -2.97
C PRO A 69 17.62 0.37 -2.20
N VAL A 70 17.04 1.34 -2.93
CA VAL A 70 16.49 2.55 -2.35
C VAL A 70 14.96 2.50 -2.42
N GLN A 71 14.33 2.86 -1.32
CA GLN A 71 12.87 2.99 -1.24
C GLN A 71 12.42 4.20 -2.08
N THR A 72 11.59 3.97 -3.09
CA THR A 72 11.05 5.03 -3.94
C THR A 72 9.68 5.52 -3.45
N ASN A 73 8.82 4.58 -3.01
CA ASN A 73 7.46 4.83 -2.55
C ASN A 73 7.43 4.81 -1.01
N ASN A 74 8.01 5.83 -0.37
CA ASN A 74 8.14 5.87 1.09
C ASN A 74 7.85 7.27 1.63
N PHE A 75 7.42 7.37 2.90
CA PHE A 75 7.04 8.62 3.56
C PHE A 75 8.11 9.72 3.44
N TYR A 76 9.38 9.37 3.37
CA TYR A 76 10.47 10.33 3.22
C TYR A 76 10.84 10.67 1.76
N GLY A 77 10.01 10.28 0.79
CA GLY A 77 10.28 10.48 -0.64
C GLY A 77 10.61 11.94 -1.03
N ASN A 78 9.94 12.91 -0.40
CA ASN A 78 10.22 14.33 -0.59
C ASN A 78 11.65 14.79 -0.19
N LEU A 79 12.37 13.96 0.59
CA LEU A 79 13.77 14.20 0.92
C LEU A 79 14.75 13.55 -0.06
N LEU A 80 14.25 12.65 -0.93
CA LEU A 80 15.08 11.95 -1.91
C LEU A 80 15.16 12.66 -3.26
N VAL A 81 14.13 13.42 -3.62
CA VAL A 81 14.00 14.02 -4.96
C VAL A 81 13.68 15.51 -4.88
N GLY A 82 13.89 16.24 -5.98
CA GLY A 82 13.59 17.65 -6.10
C GLY A 82 14.47 18.51 -5.18
N GLU A 83 13.90 19.59 -4.65
CA GLU A 83 14.61 20.56 -3.78
C GLU A 83 14.72 20.12 -2.31
N GLN A 84 14.15 18.97 -1.94
CA GLN A 84 14.13 18.41 -0.57
C GLN A 84 13.42 19.29 0.47
N THR A 85 12.67 20.30 0.06
CA THR A 85 12.04 21.30 0.95
C THR A 85 10.57 21.02 1.26
N LEU A 86 9.95 20.06 0.56
CA LEU A 86 8.59 19.64 0.85
C LEU A 86 8.53 18.77 2.13
N PRO A 87 7.42 18.84 2.87
CA PRO A 87 7.30 18.12 4.13
C PRO A 87 7.21 16.60 3.94
N VAL A 88 7.59 15.88 4.98
CA VAL A 88 7.38 14.45 5.16
C VAL A 88 6.64 14.23 6.47
N TRP A 89 5.83 13.17 6.55
CA TRP A 89 4.97 12.90 7.70
C TRP A 89 5.42 11.64 8.43
N THR A 90 6.06 11.87 9.59
CA THR A 90 6.36 10.77 10.52
C THR A 90 5.14 10.41 11.39
N HIS A 91 4.11 11.24 11.36
CA HIS A 91 2.96 11.17 12.25
C HIS A 91 3.32 10.99 13.76
N PRO A 92 2.82 11.86 14.63
CA PRO A 92 1.89 12.96 14.34
C PRO A 92 2.56 14.22 13.79
N TYR A 93 3.88 14.24 13.66
CA TYR A 93 4.63 15.41 13.18
C TYR A 93 4.78 15.41 11.67
N SER A 94 4.75 16.62 11.07
CA SER A 94 5.33 16.90 9.77
C SER A 94 6.71 17.54 9.97
N VAL A 95 7.66 17.14 9.11
CA VAL A 95 9.06 17.56 9.19
C VAL A 95 9.54 17.95 7.80
N TRP A 96 10.31 19.02 7.67
CA TRP A 96 10.86 19.45 6.37
C TRP A 96 12.20 20.14 6.51
N TYR A 97 12.97 20.14 5.44
CA TYR A 97 14.17 20.95 5.34
C TYR A 97 13.82 22.39 4.97
N SER A 98 14.16 23.34 5.84
CA SER A 98 14.01 24.78 5.57
C SER A 98 15.32 25.34 5.03
N LYS A 99 15.26 25.95 3.82
CA LYS A 99 16.34 26.71 3.17
C LYS A 99 16.21 28.22 3.39
N ASP A 100 15.22 28.68 4.16
CA ASP A 100 15.05 30.10 4.49
C ASP A 100 16.35 30.62 5.15
N PRO A 101 16.97 31.72 4.64
CA PRO A 101 18.24 32.21 5.15
C PRO A 101 18.31 32.42 6.68
N ASP A 102 17.21 32.84 7.27
CA ASP A 102 17.11 33.07 8.73
C ASP A 102 16.69 31.81 9.50
N TYR A 103 16.23 30.75 8.82
CA TYR A 103 15.67 29.53 9.39
C TYR A 103 16.20 28.27 8.70
N VAL A 104 17.50 28.16 8.50
CA VAL A 104 18.14 26.95 7.94
C VAL A 104 18.11 25.83 8.96
N GLY A 105 17.55 24.67 8.61
CA GLY A 105 17.48 23.51 9.50
C GLY A 105 16.28 22.62 9.24
N LEU A 106 15.89 21.84 10.24
CA LEU A 106 14.79 20.90 10.17
C LEU A 106 13.56 21.48 10.90
N GLY A 107 12.56 21.92 10.13
CA GLY A 107 11.29 22.43 10.62
C GLY A 107 10.39 21.31 11.13
N ILE A 108 9.63 21.59 12.20
CA ILE A 108 8.73 20.66 12.87
C ILE A 108 7.39 21.33 13.06
N SER A 109 6.31 20.61 12.74
CA SER A 109 4.93 21.06 12.93
C SER A 109 4.04 19.92 13.39
N HIS A 110 2.93 20.28 14.01
CA HIS A 110 1.80 19.41 14.27
C HIS A 110 0.50 20.23 14.09
N THR A 111 -0.44 19.69 13.35
CA THR A 111 -1.74 20.33 13.07
C THR A 111 -2.85 19.59 13.82
N ALA A 112 -3.64 20.32 14.62
CA ALA A 112 -4.80 19.78 15.32
C ALA A 112 -6.01 19.67 14.37
N SER A 113 -6.98 18.80 14.69
CA SER A 113 -8.22 18.61 13.91
C SER A 113 -8.98 19.90 13.68
N SER A 114 -8.97 20.83 14.66
CA SER A 114 -9.62 22.14 14.55
C SER A 114 -9.00 23.07 13.50
N GLN A 115 -7.79 22.78 13.04
CA GLN A 115 -7.07 23.55 12.04
C GLN A 115 -7.27 23.00 10.62
N LYS A 116 -7.97 21.87 10.45
CA LYS A 116 -8.22 21.26 9.13
C LYS A 116 -9.01 22.22 8.23
N VAL A 117 -8.58 22.29 6.99
CA VAL A 117 -9.20 23.11 5.95
C VAL A 117 -10.01 22.22 5.03
N PHE A 118 -11.26 22.58 4.81
CA PHE A 118 -12.17 21.88 3.90
C PHE A 118 -12.34 22.68 2.63
N GLY A 119 -12.37 21.99 1.48
CA GLY A 119 -12.43 22.65 0.17
C GLY A 119 -13.79 23.23 -0.12
N ASP A 120 -13.77 24.46 -0.65
CA ASP A 120 -14.88 25.32 -1.06
C ASP A 120 -15.86 25.61 0.09
N ASP A 121 -16.69 24.63 0.47
CA ASP A 121 -17.66 24.73 1.55
C ASP A 121 -17.61 23.45 2.39
N PRO A 122 -17.34 23.55 3.71
CA PRO A 122 -17.34 22.40 4.61
C PRO A 122 -18.71 21.72 4.77
N ASN A 123 -19.80 22.36 4.31
CA ASN A 123 -21.15 21.83 4.32
C ASN A 123 -21.63 21.40 2.92
N ALA A 124 -20.77 21.44 1.92
CA ALA A 124 -21.09 20.97 0.57
C ALA A 124 -21.41 19.47 0.55
N ASN A 125 -22.09 19.03 -0.47
CA ASN A 125 -22.35 17.62 -0.76
C ASN A 125 -22.11 17.35 -2.26
N PRO A 126 -20.97 16.77 -2.62
CA PRO A 126 -19.88 16.28 -1.76
C PRO A 126 -18.99 17.40 -1.20
N VAL A 127 -18.34 17.15 -0.08
CA VAL A 127 -17.19 17.93 0.38
C VAL A 127 -16.00 17.53 -0.47
N LYS A 128 -15.39 18.50 -1.18
CA LYS A 128 -14.40 18.18 -2.23
C LYS A 128 -13.10 17.62 -1.69
N TYR A 129 -12.60 18.15 -0.58
CA TYR A 129 -11.36 17.68 0.06
C TYR A 129 -11.24 18.22 1.48
N PHE A 130 -10.33 17.65 2.25
CA PHE A 130 -9.78 18.30 3.43
C PHE A 130 -8.28 18.01 3.57
N PHE A 131 -7.56 18.92 4.19
CA PHE A 131 -6.13 18.77 4.46
C PHE A 131 -5.74 19.47 5.76
N SER A 132 -4.55 19.14 6.25
CA SER A 132 -3.92 19.84 7.38
C SER A 132 -2.96 20.91 6.86
N PRO A 133 -3.05 22.18 7.32
CA PRO A 133 -2.10 23.22 6.92
C PRO A 133 -0.67 22.80 7.21
N VAL A 134 0.22 23.04 6.27
CA VAL A 134 1.67 22.73 6.35
C VAL A 134 2.52 23.99 6.34
N GLY A 135 3.79 23.87 6.73
CA GLY A 135 4.75 24.98 6.69
C GLY A 135 4.64 25.95 7.88
N ILE A 136 3.76 25.71 8.85
CA ILE A 136 3.76 26.42 10.13
C ILE A 136 4.94 25.90 10.94
N CYS A 137 6.05 26.63 10.94
CA CYS A 137 7.24 26.26 11.67
C CYS A 137 7.05 26.52 13.17
N SER A 138 6.47 25.55 13.87
CA SER A 138 6.33 25.64 15.34
C SER A 138 7.70 25.71 16.00
N LEU A 139 8.56 24.74 15.71
CA LEU A 139 9.96 24.72 16.09
C LEU A 139 10.84 24.26 14.92
N LEU A 140 12.09 24.69 14.95
CA LEU A 140 13.10 24.32 13.96
C LEU A 140 14.38 23.92 14.68
N LEU A 141 14.86 22.71 14.45
CA LEU A 141 16.16 22.23 14.92
C LEU A 141 17.24 22.71 13.97
N THR A 142 18.23 23.43 14.50
CA THR A 142 19.37 23.97 13.78
C THR A 142 20.60 24.08 14.70
N SER A 143 21.65 24.73 14.23
CA SER A 143 22.84 25.02 14.99
C SER A 143 23.32 26.45 14.76
N GLN A 144 24.04 27.02 15.71
CA GLN A 144 24.67 28.34 15.55
C GLN A 144 25.65 28.39 14.37
N GLN A 145 26.20 27.25 13.96
CA GLN A 145 27.16 27.12 12.86
C GLN A 145 26.50 26.86 11.49
N LEU A 146 25.22 26.46 11.48
CA LEU A 146 24.50 26.22 10.21
C LEU A 146 24.03 27.55 9.63
N GLN A 147 24.33 27.76 8.34
CA GLN A 147 23.99 28.97 7.61
C GLN A 147 23.35 28.61 6.25
N HIS A 148 22.82 29.60 5.57
CA HIS A 148 22.33 29.43 4.20
C HIS A 148 23.39 28.77 3.33
N GLY A 149 22.99 27.76 2.55
CA GLY A 149 23.85 26.98 1.66
C GLY A 149 24.38 25.65 2.25
N HIS A 150 24.14 25.37 3.52
CA HIS A 150 24.36 24.00 4.01
C HIS A 150 23.29 23.07 3.44
N GLU A 151 23.72 21.92 2.91
CA GLU A 151 22.83 20.93 2.29
C GLU A 151 22.33 19.92 3.31
N LEU A 152 21.08 19.43 3.12
CA LEU A 152 20.57 18.27 3.82
C LEU A 152 21.13 17.01 3.20
N LEU A 153 21.84 16.21 3.97
CA LEU A 153 22.34 14.90 3.58
C LEU A 153 21.30 13.85 4.03
N VAL A 154 20.94 12.97 3.11
CA VAL A 154 19.97 11.88 3.36
C VAL A 154 20.70 10.55 3.25
N GLY A 155 20.50 9.66 4.22
CA GLY A 155 21.13 8.35 4.24
C GLY A 155 20.41 7.38 5.17
N GLU A 156 20.89 6.14 5.23
CA GLU A 156 20.28 5.10 6.05
C GLU A 156 18.77 4.99 5.84
N CYS A 157 18.36 5.00 4.55
CA CYS A 157 16.95 4.89 4.15
C CYS A 157 16.52 3.43 4.22
N GLU A 158 15.74 3.12 5.23
CA GLU A 158 15.14 1.81 5.45
C GLU A 158 13.62 1.88 5.22
N ARG A 159 12.90 0.78 5.40
CA ARG A 159 11.43 0.79 5.16
C ARG A 159 10.69 1.74 6.09
N PHE A 160 11.10 1.85 7.35
CA PHE A 160 10.40 2.60 8.39
C PHE A 160 11.16 3.81 8.91
N SER A 161 12.37 4.03 8.44
CA SER A 161 13.24 5.08 8.95
C SER A 161 14.12 5.70 7.88
N CYS A 162 14.50 6.96 8.11
CA CYS A 162 15.44 7.69 7.28
C CYS A 162 16.36 8.56 8.16
N GLY A 163 17.66 8.49 7.92
CA GLY A 163 18.63 9.36 8.55
C GLY A 163 18.80 10.65 7.76
N VAL A 164 18.70 11.80 8.41
CA VAL A 164 19.02 13.11 7.83
C VAL A 164 20.13 13.79 8.64
N ARG A 165 21.00 14.53 7.96
CA ARG A 165 22.19 15.10 8.59
C ARG A 165 22.58 16.41 7.92
N PHE A 166 23.08 17.34 8.73
CA PHE A 166 23.77 18.56 8.31
C PHE A 166 25.21 18.49 8.77
N ASP A 167 26.16 18.71 7.83
CA ASP A 167 27.59 18.74 8.12
C ASP A 167 28.11 20.18 8.08
N CYS A 168 28.97 20.52 9.04
CA CYS A 168 29.65 21.79 9.08
C CYS A 168 31.06 21.62 9.63
N SER A 169 32.09 21.75 8.78
CA SER A 169 33.51 21.74 9.17
C SER A 169 33.91 20.52 10.05
N GLY A 170 33.48 19.34 9.65
CA GLY A 170 33.80 18.09 10.35
C GLY A 170 32.90 17.81 11.60
N LYS A 171 31.97 18.66 11.88
CA LYS A 171 30.93 18.52 12.92
C LYS A 171 29.59 18.27 12.29
N SER A 172 28.62 17.74 13.04
CA SER A 172 27.32 17.42 12.47
C SER A 172 26.14 17.59 13.43
N MET A 173 24.95 17.77 12.81
CA MET A 173 23.65 17.56 13.45
C MET A 173 22.93 16.46 12.68
N SER A 174 22.52 15.39 13.34
CA SER A 174 21.79 14.28 12.73
C SER A 174 20.44 14.05 13.40
N VAL A 175 19.45 13.65 12.60
CA VAL A 175 18.10 13.32 13.07
C VAL A 175 17.68 12.01 12.41
N LYS A 176 17.13 11.08 13.18
CA LYS A 176 16.49 9.87 12.64
C LYS A 176 14.98 10.11 12.58
N LEU A 177 14.44 10.03 11.38
CA LEU A 177 13.00 10.13 11.12
C LEU A 177 12.42 8.72 11.11
N VAL A 178 11.45 8.47 11.97
CA VAL A 178 10.79 7.15 12.09
C VAL A 178 9.28 7.36 12.18
N GLN A 179 8.51 6.55 11.49
CA GLN A 179 7.05 6.64 11.56
C GLN A 179 6.55 6.36 12.99
N GLY A 180 5.68 7.22 13.49
CA GLY A 180 5.14 7.14 14.85
C GLY A 180 6.06 7.65 15.96
N MET A 181 7.20 8.28 15.65
CA MET A 181 8.16 8.75 16.67
C MET A 181 7.53 9.72 17.68
N GLY A 182 7.80 9.50 18.97
CA GLY A 182 7.31 10.34 20.06
C GLY A 182 8.06 11.66 20.18
N PHE A 183 9.35 11.65 19.87
CA PHE A 183 10.22 12.83 19.87
C PHE A 183 10.89 13.01 18.52
N VAL A 184 10.99 14.26 18.06
CA VAL A 184 11.98 14.62 17.04
C VAL A 184 13.30 14.83 17.75
N THR A 185 14.26 13.96 17.51
CA THR A 185 15.53 13.90 18.25
C THR A 185 16.70 14.30 17.37
N ALA A 186 17.39 15.39 17.72
CA ALA A 186 18.64 15.79 17.09
C ALA A 186 19.84 15.42 17.97
N VAL A 187 20.86 14.83 17.34
CA VAL A 187 22.15 14.55 17.95
C VAL A 187 23.18 15.50 17.35
N TYR A 188 23.79 16.32 18.21
CA TYR A 188 24.81 17.30 17.83
C TYR A 188 26.19 16.75 18.19
N ASP A 189 27.01 16.52 17.14
CA ASP A 189 28.40 16.15 17.27
C ASP A 189 29.29 17.38 16.98
N GLY A 190 29.74 18.03 18.05
CA GLY A 190 30.58 19.22 17.99
C GLY A 190 29.90 20.53 17.56
N LEU A 191 28.64 20.50 17.16
CA LEU A 191 27.83 21.69 16.85
C LEU A 191 27.10 22.19 18.10
N SER A 192 26.87 23.50 18.21
CA SER A 192 26.10 24.14 19.29
C SER A 192 24.60 24.12 18.93
N PRO A 193 23.75 23.49 19.75
CA PRO A 193 22.32 23.44 19.50
C PRO A 193 21.68 24.83 19.40
N MET A 194 20.78 25.00 18.46
CA MET A 194 19.89 26.14 18.36
C MET A 194 18.51 25.68 17.95
N ILE A 195 17.49 26.24 18.59
CA ILE A 195 16.08 26.01 18.25
C ILE A 195 15.49 27.35 17.84
N LYS A 196 14.79 27.38 16.72
CA LYS A 196 14.08 28.59 16.25
C LYS A 196 12.57 28.33 16.15
N SER A 197 11.78 29.37 16.16
CA SER A 197 10.33 29.31 15.94
C SER A 197 9.88 30.45 15.02
N LYS A 198 9.08 30.15 13.98
CA LYS A 198 8.39 31.20 13.21
C LYS A 198 7.08 31.65 13.86
N VAL A 199 6.52 30.84 14.75
CA VAL A 199 5.36 31.20 15.57
C VAL A 199 5.77 32.16 16.71
N GLY A 200 6.98 31.99 17.21
CA GLY A 200 7.53 32.73 18.35
C GLY A 200 7.22 32.08 19.70
N ILE A 201 8.14 32.29 20.63
CA ILE A 201 8.13 31.69 21.98
C ILE A 201 7.70 32.75 22.98
N GLN A 202 6.49 32.59 23.52
CA GLN A 202 5.93 33.49 24.53
C GLN A 202 6.55 33.24 25.92
N ASN A 203 6.82 31.99 26.25
CA ASN A 203 7.38 31.57 27.51
C ASN A 203 8.33 30.40 27.35
N PHE A 204 9.45 30.43 28.07
CA PHE A 204 10.44 29.36 28.06
C PHE A 204 10.90 29.08 29.48
N GLN A 205 10.48 27.97 30.06
CA GLN A 205 10.73 27.63 31.44
C GLN A 205 11.50 26.34 31.58
N GLN A 206 12.59 26.38 32.35
CA GLN A 206 13.23 25.17 32.84
C GLN A 206 12.36 24.52 33.92
N LYS A 207 12.16 23.22 33.80
CA LYS A 207 11.44 22.38 34.77
C LYS A 207 12.37 21.36 35.39
N GLN A 208 11.94 20.75 36.48
CA GLN A 208 12.66 19.62 37.03
C GLN A 208 12.59 18.45 36.01
N GLY A 209 13.75 17.99 35.60
CA GLY A 209 13.92 16.82 34.70
C GLY A 209 14.56 15.65 35.44
N SER A 210 14.75 14.53 34.72
CA SER A 210 15.50 13.35 35.22
C SER A 210 17.02 13.50 34.96
N GLU A 211 17.54 12.74 34.00
CA GLU A 211 18.96 12.84 33.60
C GLU A 211 19.22 13.99 32.63
N LEU A 212 18.23 14.36 31.83
CA LEU A 212 18.29 15.47 30.87
C LEU A 212 17.65 16.73 31.48
N LYS A 213 18.13 17.89 31.05
CA LYS A 213 17.50 19.17 31.37
C LYS A 213 16.19 19.29 30.60
N LYS A 214 15.11 19.57 31.32
CA LYS A 214 13.77 19.72 30.80
C LYS A 214 13.37 21.18 30.70
N TYR A 215 12.79 21.55 29.56
CA TYR A 215 12.22 22.86 29.29
C TYR A 215 10.83 22.71 28.73
N VAL A 216 9.97 23.69 29.02
CA VAL A 216 8.66 23.82 28.34
C VAL A 216 8.63 25.17 27.64
N ALA A 217 8.40 25.13 26.33
CA ALA A 217 8.19 26.30 25.52
C ALA A 217 6.69 26.47 25.24
N THR A 218 6.11 27.61 25.61
CA THR A 218 4.77 28.02 25.17
C THR A 218 4.92 28.98 24.03
N LEU A 219 4.32 28.64 22.87
CA LEU A 219 4.38 29.49 21.69
C LEU A 219 3.24 30.55 21.67
N PHE A 220 3.32 31.56 20.81
CA PHE A 220 2.28 32.59 20.73
C PHE A 220 0.92 32.05 20.26
N ASP A 221 0.87 30.91 19.60
CA ASP A 221 -0.37 30.20 19.27
C ASP A 221 -0.93 29.36 20.44
N GLN A 222 -0.37 29.51 21.64
CA GLN A 222 -0.72 28.82 22.90
C GLN A 222 -0.40 27.30 22.87
N THR A 223 0.29 26.80 21.88
CA THR A 223 0.79 25.41 21.92
C THR A 223 1.98 25.28 22.86
N ASN A 224 2.06 24.15 23.55
CA ASN A 224 3.15 23.83 24.46
C ASN A 224 4.02 22.72 23.88
N TRP A 225 5.34 22.90 24.00
CA TRP A 225 6.33 21.96 23.53
C TRP A 225 7.29 21.63 24.66
N VAL A 226 7.50 20.33 24.91
CA VAL A 226 8.51 19.87 25.84
C VAL A 226 9.82 19.64 25.11
N ILE A 227 10.92 20.09 25.71
CA ILE A 227 12.27 20.00 25.15
C ILE A 227 13.17 19.40 26.23
N TYR A 228 13.89 18.33 25.84
CA TYR A 228 14.92 17.72 26.68
C TYR A 228 16.28 17.95 26.03
N SER A 229 17.30 18.30 26.85
CA SER A 229 18.63 18.60 26.35
C SER A 229 19.71 18.07 27.27
N SER A 230 20.82 17.59 26.69
CA SER A 230 22.01 17.20 27.45
C SER A 230 22.72 18.40 28.09
N GLY A 231 22.60 19.58 27.50
CA GLY A 231 23.20 20.83 27.97
C GLY A 231 22.17 21.90 28.34
N ASP A 232 22.66 23.04 28.80
CA ASP A 232 21.81 24.20 29.12
C ASP A 232 21.28 24.82 27.80
N LEU A 233 20.01 25.22 27.85
CA LEU A 233 19.35 26.01 26.83
C LEU A 233 18.86 27.32 27.40
N GLN A 234 19.01 28.41 26.65
CA GLN A 234 18.59 29.76 27.07
C GLN A 234 17.79 30.43 25.96
N LEU A 235 16.71 31.10 26.32
CA LEU A 235 15.97 31.97 25.41
C LEU A 235 16.81 33.21 25.12
N ALA A 236 17.29 33.36 23.87
CA ALA A 236 18.06 34.53 23.44
C ALA A 236 17.13 35.70 23.03
N ASP A 237 16.03 35.39 22.38
CA ASP A 237 14.96 36.30 21.97
C ASP A 237 13.64 35.53 21.78
N ALA A 238 12.55 36.20 21.44
CA ALA A 238 11.23 35.60 21.25
C ALA A 238 11.16 34.50 20.14
N TYR A 239 12.20 34.35 19.35
CA TYR A 239 12.25 33.41 18.22
C TYR A 239 13.39 32.41 18.30
N THR A 240 14.28 32.55 19.28
CA THR A 240 15.57 31.83 19.30
C THR A 240 15.93 31.31 20.69
N VAL A 241 16.15 30.00 20.78
CA VAL A 241 16.76 29.35 21.96
C VAL A 241 18.15 28.86 21.56
N VAL A 242 19.15 29.09 22.40
CA VAL A 242 20.53 28.73 22.16
C VAL A 242 21.07 27.80 23.25
N GLY A 243 21.91 26.84 22.85
CA GLY A 243 22.70 25.98 23.69
C GLY A 243 24.17 26.08 23.35
N THR A 244 25.04 25.81 24.30
CA THR A 244 26.49 25.87 24.12
C THR A 244 27.15 24.48 24.07
N THR A 245 26.48 23.48 24.62
CA THR A 245 27.02 22.13 24.77
C THR A 245 26.47 21.22 23.72
N PRO A 246 27.31 20.59 22.88
CA PRO A 246 26.89 19.53 21.98
C PRO A 246 26.22 18.37 22.73
N GLY A 247 25.44 17.55 22.02
CA GLY A 247 24.78 16.40 22.61
C GLY A 247 23.36 16.22 22.06
N LEU A 248 22.44 15.73 22.87
CA LEU A 248 21.10 15.39 22.46
C LEU A 248 20.12 16.53 22.73
N VAL A 249 19.24 16.81 21.77
CA VAL A 249 18.06 17.65 21.95
C VAL A 249 16.85 16.87 21.41
N GLN A 250 15.81 16.71 22.24
CA GLN A 250 14.55 16.05 21.89
C GLN A 250 13.40 17.04 22.02
N ILE A 251 12.51 17.06 21.04
CA ILE A 251 11.35 17.94 21.00
C ILE A 251 10.09 17.11 20.82
N ALA A 252 9.06 17.39 21.63
CA ALA A 252 7.73 16.83 21.43
C ALA A 252 6.65 17.88 21.74
N LYS A 253 5.52 17.82 21.02
CA LYS A 253 4.34 18.60 21.38
C LYS A 253 3.74 18.05 22.66
N LEU A 254 3.55 18.92 23.63
CA LEU A 254 3.00 18.54 24.93
C LEU A 254 1.48 18.35 24.81
N CYS A 255 1.00 17.18 25.19
CA CYS A 255 -0.41 16.84 25.32
C CYS A 255 -0.58 15.85 26.47
N GLY A 256 -1.65 15.96 27.25
CA GLY A 256 -1.88 15.10 28.41
C GLY A 256 -0.82 15.28 29.53
N ASP A 257 -0.47 14.17 30.16
CA ASP A 257 0.45 14.16 31.31
C ASP A 257 1.92 14.31 30.88
N GLU A 258 2.71 15.03 31.67
CA GLU A 258 4.16 15.21 31.45
C GLU A 258 5.00 13.97 31.80
N GLN A 259 4.52 13.15 32.73
CA GLN A 259 5.26 12.02 33.29
C GLN A 259 5.70 10.97 32.21
N PRO A 260 4.90 10.61 31.21
CA PRO A 260 5.37 9.71 30.15
C PRO A 260 6.54 10.28 29.33
N TYR A 261 6.56 11.61 29.09
CA TYR A 261 7.70 12.24 28.41
C TYR A 261 8.97 12.15 29.24
N ASP A 262 8.87 12.42 30.56
CA ASP A 262 10.01 12.30 31.49
C ASP A 262 10.54 10.87 31.56
N ALA A 263 9.65 9.88 31.56
CA ALA A 263 10.02 8.47 31.59
C ALA A 263 10.69 7.98 30.26
N ALA A 264 10.40 8.64 29.16
CA ALA A 264 10.90 8.28 27.82
C ALA A 264 12.12 9.11 27.38
N ALA A 265 12.34 10.28 27.97
CA ALA A 265 13.40 11.21 27.58
C ALA A 265 14.78 10.58 27.59
N GLY A 266 15.58 10.85 26.58
CA GLY A 266 16.93 10.32 26.37
C GLY A 266 16.99 9.09 25.47
N ALA A 267 15.90 8.35 25.29
CA ALA A 267 15.82 7.27 24.31
C ALA A 267 15.09 7.73 23.03
N TYR A 268 15.51 7.24 21.89
CA TYR A 268 14.87 7.46 20.59
C TYR A 268 15.01 6.25 19.70
N VAL A 269 14.13 6.12 18.72
CA VAL A 269 14.16 5.00 17.77
C VAL A 269 15.22 5.26 16.71
N ASP A 270 16.09 4.29 16.50
CA ASP A 270 17.09 4.26 15.45
C ASP A 270 16.55 3.60 14.17
N ASP A 271 15.82 2.49 14.35
CA ASP A 271 15.16 1.77 13.25
C ASP A 271 13.96 0.98 13.80
N MET A 272 13.05 0.61 12.92
CA MET A 272 11.94 -0.31 13.19
C MET A 272 12.05 -1.51 12.25
N THR A 273 11.82 -2.69 12.78
CA THR A 273 11.81 -3.93 11.99
C THR A 273 10.50 -4.69 12.20
N LEU A 274 10.09 -5.39 11.13
CA LEU A 274 8.95 -6.30 11.20
C LEU A 274 9.41 -7.67 11.69
N SER A 275 8.64 -8.25 12.58
CA SER A 275 8.77 -9.66 12.94
C SER A 275 7.42 -10.35 12.96
N GLY A 276 7.40 -11.66 12.67
CA GLY A 276 6.21 -12.50 12.62
C GLY A 276 6.60 -13.93 12.26
N SER A 277 5.73 -14.87 12.63
CA SER A 277 5.96 -16.29 12.45
C SER A 277 4.96 -16.90 11.47
N ALA A 278 5.44 -17.81 10.63
CA ALA A 278 4.57 -18.59 9.74
C ALA A 278 3.66 -19.59 10.50
N ASP A 279 3.87 -19.80 11.79
CA ASP A 279 3.01 -20.64 12.65
C ASP A 279 1.87 -19.84 13.31
N SER A 280 1.97 -18.50 13.33
CA SER A 280 0.99 -17.57 13.90
C SER A 280 0.90 -16.35 12.99
N VAL A 281 0.32 -16.53 11.81
CA VAL A 281 0.31 -15.54 10.72
C VAL A 281 -0.43 -14.26 11.12
N GLU A 282 -1.47 -14.40 11.93
CA GLU A 282 -2.26 -13.29 12.47
C GLU A 282 -1.47 -12.37 13.40
N ARG A 283 -0.35 -12.87 13.97
CA ARG A 283 0.47 -12.14 14.94
C ARG A 283 1.72 -11.57 14.27
N TYR A 284 1.85 -10.26 14.28
CA TYR A 284 3.04 -9.56 13.80
C TYR A 284 3.43 -8.42 14.74
N CYS A 285 4.68 -7.96 14.65
CA CYS A 285 5.24 -6.97 15.55
C CYS A 285 6.01 -5.89 14.80
N PHE A 286 5.95 -4.68 15.36
CA PHE A 286 6.90 -3.60 15.10
C PHE A 286 7.92 -3.58 16.23
N ASP A 287 9.14 -3.98 15.95
CA ASP A 287 10.24 -4.01 16.92
C ASP A 287 11.07 -2.75 16.79
N TYR A 288 11.04 -1.89 17.80
CA TYR A 288 11.75 -0.61 17.83
C TYR A 288 13.15 -0.78 18.38
N LYS A 289 14.16 -0.57 17.55
CA LYS A 289 15.56 -0.50 17.97
C LYS A 289 15.85 0.86 18.55
N LEU A 290 16.14 0.91 19.85
CA LEU A 290 16.37 2.15 20.55
C LEU A 290 17.86 2.51 20.62
N ASN A 291 18.15 3.81 20.47
CA ASN A 291 19.40 4.47 20.83
C ASN A 291 19.20 5.36 22.05
N GLY A 292 20.31 5.70 22.73
CA GLY A 292 20.26 6.48 23.95
C GLY A 292 19.73 5.67 25.15
N ARG A 293 19.34 6.37 26.22
CA ARG A 293 18.80 5.75 27.45
C ARG A 293 17.71 6.63 28.01
N SER A 294 16.65 6.02 28.52
CA SER A 294 15.58 6.69 29.27
C SER A 294 15.39 6.02 30.63
N ALA A 295 14.73 6.71 31.53
CA ALA A 295 14.45 6.20 32.88
C ALA A 295 13.61 4.90 32.84
N SER A 296 12.67 4.78 31.89
CA SER A 296 11.85 3.58 31.74
C SER A 296 12.55 2.50 30.89
N GLY A 297 13.65 2.81 30.19
CA GLY A 297 14.24 1.97 29.17
C GLY A 297 13.36 1.80 27.92
N LYS A 298 12.32 2.60 27.75
CA LYS A 298 11.34 2.64 26.65
C LYS A 298 11.32 4.03 26.02
N THR A 299 10.58 4.19 24.93
CA THR A 299 10.30 5.50 24.32
C THR A 299 8.81 5.63 24.04
N ILE A 300 8.34 6.84 23.72
CA ILE A 300 6.98 7.07 23.26
C ILE A 300 6.88 6.72 21.79
N GLN A 301 5.86 5.93 21.42
CA GLN A 301 5.47 5.66 20.03
C GLN A 301 3.99 5.99 19.85
N TRP A 302 3.67 6.60 18.71
CA TRP A 302 2.32 6.95 18.32
C TRP A 302 1.74 5.90 17.38
N ALA A 303 0.53 5.44 17.67
CA ALA A 303 -0.20 4.47 16.86
C ALA A 303 -1.39 5.11 16.16
N LEU A 304 -1.61 4.76 14.89
CA LEU A 304 -2.78 5.10 14.10
C LEU A 304 -4.01 4.25 14.51
N PRO A 305 -5.26 4.70 14.21
CA PRO A 305 -6.48 3.99 14.57
C PRO A 305 -6.51 2.52 14.16
N HIS A 306 -6.11 2.18 12.95
CA HIS A 306 -6.09 0.78 12.49
C HIS A 306 -5.10 -0.09 13.26
N GLN A 307 -4.01 0.47 13.79
CA GLN A 307 -3.01 -0.26 14.58
C GLN A 307 -3.55 -0.57 15.98
N TYR A 308 -3.98 0.46 16.73
CA TYR A 308 -4.42 0.24 18.10
C TYR A 308 -5.75 -0.52 18.23
N ALA A 309 -6.49 -0.66 17.14
CA ALA A 309 -7.70 -1.50 17.10
C ALA A 309 -7.41 -3.00 17.28
N VAL A 310 -6.17 -3.43 17.02
CA VAL A 310 -5.77 -4.85 17.04
C VAL A 310 -4.54 -5.13 17.91
N PHE A 311 -4.15 -4.19 18.75
CA PHE A 311 -3.08 -4.43 19.71
C PHE A 311 -3.42 -5.59 20.64
N ASP A 312 -2.44 -6.44 20.90
CA ASP A 312 -2.58 -7.43 21.95
C ASP A 312 -2.63 -6.77 23.35
N GLN A 313 -3.02 -7.56 24.35
CA GLN A 313 -3.18 -7.06 25.71
C GLN A 313 -1.86 -6.47 26.28
N SER A 314 -0.72 -6.99 25.90
CA SER A 314 0.58 -6.50 26.38
C SER A 314 0.85 -5.09 25.85
N THR A 315 0.67 -4.86 24.56
CA THR A 315 0.80 -3.53 23.94
C THR A 315 -0.29 -2.57 24.42
N ALA A 316 -1.54 -3.02 24.48
CA ALA A 316 -2.65 -2.20 24.93
C ALA A 316 -2.45 -1.66 26.36
N SER A 317 -1.81 -2.45 27.24
CA SER A 317 -1.51 -2.05 28.63
C SER A 317 -0.40 -1.00 28.76
N GLU A 318 0.36 -0.74 27.70
CA GLU A 318 1.41 0.29 27.65
C GLU A 318 0.91 1.67 27.19
N ALA A 319 -0.40 1.80 26.95
CA ALA A 319 -1.04 3.04 26.56
C ALA A 319 -0.83 4.10 27.66
N VAL A 320 -0.55 5.33 27.24
CA VAL A 320 -0.49 6.51 28.10
C VAL A 320 -1.61 7.47 27.73
N ASN A 321 -2.03 8.31 28.68
CA ASN A 321 -3.14 9.25 28.48
C ASN A 321 -2.71 10.46 27.62
N MET A 322 -2.36 10.19 26.37
CA MET A 322 -1.91 11.18 25.40
C MET A 322 -2.53 10.89 24.04
N THR A 323 -3.07 11.94 23.41
CA THR A 323 -3.67 11.88 22.07
C THR A 323 -3.23 13.09 21.27
N LEU A 324 -2.81 12.86 20.03
CA LEU A 324 -2.56 13.89 19.01
C LEU A 324 -3.24 13.48 17.72
N ASP A 325 -3.64 14.46 16.93
CA ASP A 325 -4.23 14.17 15.61
C ASP A 325 -3.15 13.78 14.59
N SER A 326 -3.45 12.81 13.75
CA SER A 326 -2.76 12.67 12.47
C SER A 326 -3.31 13.69 11.48
N THR A 327 -2.67 13.83 10.32
CA THR A 327 -3.13 14.75 9.28
C THR A 327 -4.51 14.40 8.75
N CYS A 328 -4.73 13.16 8.30
CA CYS A 328 -6.00 12.75 7.69
C CYS A 328 -6.54 11.39 8.19
N LYS A 329 -5.81 10.70 9.07
CA LYS A 329 -6.15 9.34 9.55
C LYS A 329 -6.69 9.30 10.99
N GLY A 330 -7.27 10.41 11.46
CA GLY A 330 -7.89 10.50 12.78
C GLY A 330 -6.91 10.63 13.95
N PRO A 331 -7.38 10.44 15.20
CA PRO A 331 -6.57 10.62 16.38
C PRO A 331 -5.61 9.46 16.61
N MET A 332 -4.36 9.80 16.93
CA MET A 332 -3.34 8.84 17.34
C MET A 332 -3.27 8.73 18.85
N LYS A 333 -2.95 7.54 19.35
CA LYS A 333 -2.72 7.26 20.76
C LYS A 333 -1.25 6.97 21.01
N ALA A 334 -0.73 7.43 22.14
CA ALA A 334 0.66 7.21 22.53
C ALA A 334 0.82 5.98 23.42
N TYR A 335 1.96 5.33 23.28
CA TYR A 335 2.37 4.15 24.06
C TYR A 335 3.81 4.33 24.53
N LEU A 336 4.07 4.02 25.80
CA LEU A 336 5.42 3.96 26.34
C LEU A 336 5.96 2.54 26.16
N THR A 337 6.69 2.30 25.06
CA THR A 337 6.96 0.95 24.60
C THR A 337 8.31 0.78 23.91
N LYS A 338 8.66 -0.47 23.60
CA LYS A 338 9.73 -0.90 22.66
C LYS A 338 9.19 -1.70 21.50
N GLN A 339 7.91 -2.08 21.52
CA GLN A 339 7.34 -2.97 20.54
C GLN A 339 5.84 -2.75 20.43
N PHE A 340 5.30 -2.79 19.22
CA PHE A 340 3.88 -2.99 18.99
C PHE A 340 3.64 -4.43 18.56
N VAL A 341 2.70 -5.08 19.22
CA VAL A 341 2.25 -6.43 18.89
C VAL A 341 0.79 -6.37 18.47
N MET A 342 0.52 -6.81 17.26
CA MET A 342 -0.79 -6.80 16.62
C MET A 342 -1.29 -8.23 16.42
N ASN A 343 -2.61 -8.43 16.55
CA ASN A 343 -3.31 -9.65 16.17
C ASN A 343 -4.35 -9.33 15.10
N GLU A 344 -4.09 -9.78 13.87
CA GLU A 344 -4.85 -9.42 12.68
C GLU A 344 -5.99 -10.39 12.39
N GLU A 345 -7.07 -9.89 11.79
CA GLU A 345 -8.10 -10.72 11.19
C GLU A 345 -7.71 -11.03 9.74
N LEU A 346 -7.44 -12.31 9.47
CA LEU A 346 -7.03 -12.76 8.14
C LEU A 346 -8.25 -13.00 7.23
N PRO A 347 -8.06 -12.94 5.90
CA PRO A 347 -9.09 -13.37 4.95
C PRO A 347 -9.56 -14.80 5.23
N PRO A 348 -10.87 -15.10 5.08
CA PRO A 348 -11.38 -16.45 5.20
C PRO A 348 -10.62 -17.44 4.28
N ALA A 349 -10.40 -18.66 4.76
CA ALA A 349 -9.63 -19.65 4.01
C ALA A 349 -10.29 -20.04 2.67
N GLU A 350 -11.62 -19.83 2.57
CA GLU A 350 -12.42 -20.09 1.37
C GLU A 350 -12.17 -19.07 0.26
N VAL A 351 -11.67 -17.89 0.58
CA VAL A 351 -11.37 -16.83 -0.41
C VAL A 351 -10.11 -17.20 -1.17
N GLN A 352 -10.30 -17.99 -2.24
CA GLN A 352 -9.25 -18.45 -3.15
C GLN A 352 -9.63 -18.09 -4.59
N PHE A 353 -9.90 -19.05 -5.44
CA PHE A 353 -10.16 -18.83 -6.87
C PHE A 353 -11.66 -18.76 -7.20
N GLU A 354 -12.52 -19.42 -6.42
CA GLU A 354 -13.95 -19.51 -6.67
C GLU A 354 -14.65 -18.19 -6.34
N PRO A 355 -15.73 -17.80 -7.06
CA PRO A 355 -16.59 -16.71 -6.64
C PRO A 355 -17.00 -16.86 -5.18
N TRP A 356 -16.89 -15.78 -4.43
CA TRP A 356 -17.20 -15.78 -3.01
C TRP A 356 -17.78 -14.43 -2.58
N SER A 357 -18.72 -14.44 -1.65
CA SER A 357 -19.23 -13.25 -0.98
C SER A 357 -19.46 -13.47 0.51
N GLN A 358 -19.36 -12.38 1.30
CA GLN A 358 -19.67 -12.44 2.73
C GLN A 358 -21.13 -12.85 3.01
N LEU A 359 -22.07 -12.52 2.12
CA LEU A 359 -23.49 -12.84 2.31
C LEU A 359 -23.80 -14.31 2.10
N HIS A 360 -23.21 -14.94 1.09
CA HIS A 360 -23.66 -16.25 0.61
C HIS A 360 -22.56 -17.27 0.45
N GLY A 361 -21.27 -16.88 0.59
CA GLY A 361 -20.16 -17.72 0.21
C GLY A 361 -20.17 -17.99 -1.30
N PHE A 362 -19.87 -19.24 -1.67
CA PHE A 362 -20.08 -19.78 -3.02
C PHE A 362 -21.34 -20.66 -3.00
N THR A 363 -22.33 -20.34 -3.82
CA THR A 363 -23.64 -21.02 -3.85
C THR A 363 -23.73 -22.14 -4.90
N GLY A 364 -22.71 -22.24 -5.79
CA GLY A 364 -22.79 -23.12 -6.95
C GLY A 364 -23.65 -22.56 -8.07
N TYR A 365 -23.93 -23.38 -9.07
CA TYR A 365 -24.66 -22.99 -10.30
C TYR A 365 -25.81 -23.93 -10.61
N SER A 366 -26.99 -23.39 -10.88
CA SER A 366 -28.10 -24.15 -11.48
C SER A 366 -27.81 -24.44 -12.96
N GLN A 367 -28.52 -25.41 -13.54
CA GLN A 367 -28.35 -25.75 -14.95
C GLN A 367 -28.64 -24.56 -15.87
N ASP A 368 -29.72 -23.82 -15.62
CA ASP A 368 -30.09 -22.63 -16.41
C ASP A 368 -28.97 -21.56 -16.39
N ARG A 369 -28.29 -21.39 -15.23
CA ARG A 369 -27.14 -20.47 -15.10
C ARG A 369 -25.95 -20.98 -15.93
N LEU A 370 -25.66 -22.29 -15.85
CA LEU A 370 -24.59 -22.89 -16.64
C LEU A 370 -24.86 -22.79 -18.15
N ASP A 371 -26.11 -22.94 -18.58
CA ASP A 371 -26.46 -22.83 -20.00
C ASP A 371 -26.29 -21.39 -20.51
N CYS A 372 -26.69 -20.40 -19.74
CA CYS A 372 -26.46 -18.99 -20.05
C CYS A 372 -24.95 -18.67 -20.10
N ILE A 373 -24.17 -19.08 -19.07
CA ILE A 373 -22.71 -18.88 -19.01
C ILE A 373 -22.03 -19.54 -20.21
N ARG A 374 -22.46 -20.74 -20.61
CA ARG A 374 -21.94 -21.47 -21.77
C ARG A 374 -22.20 -20.73 -23.09
N GLN A 375 -23.39 -20.14 -23.25
CA GLN A 375 -23.70 -19.33 -24.44
C GLN A 375 -22.76 -18.14 -24.54
N ILE A 376 -22.56 -17.39 -23.45
CA ILE A 376 -21.65 -16.24 -23.41
C ILE A 376 -20.19 -16.68 -23.63
N ALA A 377 -19.79 -17.84 -23.06
CA ALA A 377 -18.44 -18.37 -23.23
C ALA A 377 -18.10 -18.67 -24.69
N ASN A 378 -19.02 -19.29 -25.43
CA ASN A 378 -18.82 -19.56 -26.87
C ASN A 378 -18.63 -18.27 -27.67
N GLU A 379 -19.38 -17.23 -27.34
CA GLU A 379 -19.25 -15.92 -28.00
C GLU A 379 -17.93 -15.22 -27.65
N GLU A 380 -17.61 -15.03 -26.33
CA GLU A 380 -16.44 -14.27 -25.89
C GLU A 380 -15.12 -14.99 -26.20
N VAL A 381 -15.03 -16.31 -25.93
CA VAL A 381 -13.78 -17.05 -26.17
C VAL A 381 -13.42 -17.06 -27.65
N ASP A 382 -14.40 -17.07 -28.54
CA ASP A 382 -14.12 -17.07 -29.98
C ASP A 382 -13.73 -15.67 -30.49
N SER A 383 -14.39 -14.62 -30.01
CA SER A 383 -14.19 -13.26 -30.50
C SER A 383 -13.00 -12.54 -29.83
N PHE A 384 -12.58 -12.91 -28.62
CA PHE A 384 -11.52 -12.21 -27.90
C PHE A 384 -10.13 -12.70 -28.27
N ASP A 385 -9.36 -11.85 -28.94
CA ASP A 385 -7.94 -12.08 -29.25
C ASP A 385 -7.04 -11.44 -28.23
N VAL A 386 -6.83 -12.13 -27.09
CA VAL A 386 -5.97 -11.65 -26.01
C VAL A 386 -4.52 -11.41 -26.45
N VAL A 387 -4.03 -12.17 -27.45
CA VAL A 387 -2.65 -12.04 -27.92
C VAL A 387 -2.41 -10.68 -28.58
N ASN A 388 -3.32 -10.24 -29.44
CA ASN A 388 -3.21 -8.92 -30.06
C ASN A 388 -3.67 -7.80 -29.12
N ALA A 389 -4.75 -7.98 -28.38
CA ALA A 389 -5.29 -6.96 -27.49
C ALA A 389 -4.30 -6.56 -26.38
N SER A 390 -3.54 -7.52 -25.80
CA SER A 390 -2.51 -7.24 -24.77
C SER A 390 -1.21 -6.68 -25.33
N ASN A 391 -1.06 -6.53 -26.66
CA ASN A 391 0.13 -5.97 -27.27
C ASN A 391 0.10 -4.43 -27.25
N THR A 392 0.27 -3.85 -26.10
CA THR A 392 0.28 -2.41 -25.88
C THR A 392 1.66 -1.97 -25.34
N ASP A 393 1.89 -0.66 -25.27
CA ASP A 393 3.07 -0.04 -24.67
C ASP A 393 2.93 0.19 -23.15
N SER A 394 1.77 -0.18 -22.58
CA SER A 394 1.42 -0.01 -21.18
C SER A 394 1.35 -1.35 -20.47
N MET A 395 2.11 -1.51 -19.38
CA MET A 395 2.03 -2.67 -18.48
C MET A 395 0.67 -2.72 -17.77
N TYR A 396 0.10 -1.57 -17.43
CA TYR A 396 -1.23 -1.47 -16.82
C TYR A 396 -2.32 -2.01 -17.76
N THR A 397 -2.42 -1.43 -18.95
CA THR A 397 -3.44 -1.83 -19.93
C THR A 397 -3.28 -3.30 -20.35
N ALA A 398 -2.04 -3.73 -20.61
CA ALA A 398 -1.75 -5.12 -20.93
C ALA A 398 -2.12 -6.08 -19.80
N GLY A 399 -1.82 -5.70 -18.57
CA GLY A 399 -2.16 -6.47 -17.36
C GLY A 399 -3.67 -6.69 -17.21
N LYS A 400 -4.46 -5.61 -17.31
CA LYS A 400 -5.94 -5.69 -17.29
C LYS A 400 -6.49 -6.63 -18.35
N ILE A 401 -5.95 -6.58 -19.57
CA ILE A 401 -6.38 -7.43 -20.70
C ILE A 401 -5.98 -8.90 -20.46
N LEU A 402 -4.79 -9.15 -19.93
CA LEU A 402 -4.37 -10.51 -19.57
C LEU A 402 -5.26 -11.07 -18.44
N ASP A 403 -5.58 -10.28 -17.45
CA ASP A 403 -6.41 -10.70 -16.32
C ASP A 403 -7.85 -11.00 -16.75
N LYS A 404 -8.44 -10.17 -17.64
CA LYS A 404 -9.70 -10.48 -18.32
C LYS A 404 -9.67 -11.86 -18.98
N GLY A 405 -8.61 -12.14 -19.77
CA GLY A 405 -8.45 -13.41 -20.45
C GLY A 405 -8.26 -14.59 -19.48
N ALA A 406 -7.62 -14.36 -18.33
CA ALA A 406 -7.43 -15.33 -17.26
C ALA A 406 -8.74 -15.64 -16.51
N PHE A 407 -9.58 -14.66 -16.23
CA PHE A 407 -10.93 -14.89 -15.71
C PHE A 407 -11.80 -15.69 -16.67
N MET A 408 -11.75 -15.37 -17.96
CA MET A 408 -12.45 -16.18 -18.98
C MET A 408 -11.98 -17.63 -18.98
N LEU A 409 -10.66 -17.84 -18.89
CA LEU A 409 -10.05 -19.16 -18.76
C LEU A 409 -10.56 -19.91 -17.52
N TYR A 410 -10.59 -19.22 -16.38
CA TYR A 410 -11.10 -19.80 -15.12
C TYR A 410 -12.56 -20.29 -15.31
N VAL A 411 -13.44 -19.48 -15.89
CA VAL A 411 -14.84 -19.85 -16.09
C VAL A 411 -14.99 -21.06 -16.99
N VAL A 412 -14.32 -21.11 -18.14
CA VAL A 412 -14.44 -22.27 -19.05
C VAL A 412 -13.80 -23.53 -18.48
N ALA A 413 -12.74 -23.40 -17.69
CA ALA A 413 -12.02 -24.52 -17.10
C ALA A 413 -12.73 -25.09 -15.86
N PHE A 414 -13.15 -24.24 -14.92
CA PHE A 414 -13.57 -24.69 -13.59
C PHE A 414 -15.08 -24.54 -13.32
N VAL A 415 -15.74 -23.57 -13.96
CA VAL A 415 -17.19 -23.41 -13.87
C VAL A 415 -17.90 -24.32 -14.88
N LEU A 416 -17.59 -24.15 -16.15
CA LEU A 416 -18.20 -24.96 -17.23
C LEU A 416 -17.59 -26.35 -17.38
N LYS A 417 -16.35 -26.54 -16.95
CA LYS A 417 -15.54 -27.76 -17.11
C LYS A 417 -15.49 -28.23 -18.57
N ASP A 418 -15.41 -27.27 -19.47
CA ASP A 418 -15.36 -27.52 -20.91
C ASP A 418 -13.91 -27.63 -21.38
N ALA A 419 -13.44 -28.85 -21.51
CA ALA A 419 -12.04 -29.13 -21.84
C ALA A 419 -11.60 -28.58 -23.23
N GLN A 420 -12.51 -28.41 -24.16
CA GLN A 420 -12.18 -27.87 -25.48
C GLN A 420 -11.98 -26.37 -25.42
N LEU A 421 -12.95 -25.66 -24.84
CA LEU A 421 -12.83 -24.20 -24.61
C LEU A 421 -11.67 -23.85 -23.69
N ALA A 422 -11.48 -24.63 -22.61
CA ALA A 422 -10.38 -24.42 -21.68
C ALA A 422 -9.01 -24.51 -22.36
N ARG A 423 -8.75 -25.57 -23.14
CA ARG A 423 -7.50 -25.70 -23.91
C ARG A 423 -7.33 -24.57 -24.94
N LYS A 424 -8.39 -24.22 -25.66
CA LYS A 424 -8.35 -23.10 -26.61
C LYS A 424 -7.96 -21.79 -25.98
N GLN A 425 -8.60 -21.43 -24.85
CA GLN A 425 -8.30 -20.19 -24.14
C GLN A 425 -6.92 -20.25 -23.48
N LEU A 426 -6.52 -21.40 -22.91
CA LEU A 426 -5.20 -21.62 -22.31
C LEU A 426 -4.07 -21.40 -23.33
N ASP A 427 -4.22 -21.92 -24.55
CA ASP A 427 -3.24 -21.73 -25.62
C ASP A 427 -3.10 -20.25 -26.02
N LYS A 428 -4.21 -19.50 -26.05
CA LYS A 428 -4.17 -18.05 -26.28
C LYS A 428 -3.42 -17.34 -25.14
N MET A 429 -3.72 -17.68 -23.89
CA MET A 429 -3.09 -17.08 -22.72
C MET A 429 -1.59 -17.38 -22.66
N LYS A 430 -1.18 -18.64 -22.89
CA LYS A 430 0.25 -19.01 -22.93
C LYS A 430 1.01 -18.21 -23.98
N ARG A 431 0.43 -18.01 -25.18
CA ARG A 431 1.04 -17.18 -26.24
C ARG A 431 1.12 -15.70 -25.86
N ALA A 432 0.08 -15.16 -25.22
CA ALA A 432 0.09 -13.77 -24.77
C ALA A 432 1.17 -13.55 -23.70
N PHE A 433 1.23 -14.42 -22.68
CA PHE A 433 2.24 -14.36 -21.64
C PHE A 433 3.67 -14.55 -22.15
N HIS A 434 3.87 -15.36 -23.19
CA HIS A 434 5.19 -15.56 -23.79
C HIS A 434 5.85 -14.24 -24.19
N ARG A 435 5.09 -13.27 -24.70
CA ARG A 435 5.59 -11.93 -25.07
C ARG A 435 6.22 -11.22 -23.87
N PHE A 436 5.54 -11.22 -22.74
CA PHE A 436 6.00 -10.52 -21.53
C PHE A 436 7.16 -11.24 -20.84
N ILE A 437 7.06 -12.56 -20.70
CA ILE A 437 8.12 -13.37 -20.08
C ILE A 437 9.41 -13.35 -20.91
N SER A 438 9.31 -13.30 -22.25
CA SER A 438 10.47 -13.12 -23.13
C SER A 438 10.84 -11.65 -23.37
N ASN A 439 10.21 -10.74 -22.67
CA ASN A 439 10.46 -9.30 -22.70
C ASN A 439 10.37 -8.68 -24.11
N GLN A 440 9.37 -9.11 -24.89
CA GLN A 440 9.14 -8.70 -26.29
C GLN A 440 7.89 -7.81 -26.45
N GLN A 441 7.37 -7.22 -25.39
CA GLN A 441 6.30 -6.23 -25.43
C GLN A 441 6.82 -4.91 -26.04
N GLN A 442 5.91 -4.01 -26.43
CA GLN A 442 6.25 -2.76 -27.13
C GLN A 442 7.17 -1.86 -26.30
N ALA A 443 6.98 -1.79 -24.96
CA ALA A 443 7.86 -1.16 -24.01
C ALA A 443 8.45 -2.23 -23.07
N PRO A 444 9.62 -2.83 -23.39
CA PRO A 444 10.23 -3.87 -22.57
C PRO A 444 10.53 -3.42 -21.16
N LEU A 445 10.50 -4.35 -20.21
CA LEU A 445 10.94 -4.09 -18.84
C LEU A 445 12.46 -4.16 -18.75
N VAL A 446 13.02 -3.33 -17.87
CA VAL A 446 14.43 -3.36 -17.51
C VAL A 446 14.59 -3.25 -15.99
N TYR A 447 15.60 -3.92 -15.46
CA TYR A 447 16.06 -3.65 -14.10
C TYR A 447 17.02 -2.47 -14.13
N GLU A 448 16.58 -1.32 -13.62
CA GLU A 448 17.44 -0.15 -13.52
C GLU A 448 18.29 -0.20 -12.24
N THR A 449 19.48 0.35 -12.30
CA THR A 449 20.53 0.06 -11.30
C THR A 449 20.73 1.14 -10.26
N ASN A 450 20.14 2.34 -10.43
CA ASN A 450 20.29 3.43 -9.47
C ASN A 450 19.38 3.21 -8.25
N TRP A 451 18.07 3.15 -8.48
CA TRP A 451 17.04 2.93 -7.44
C TRP A 451 16.77 1.45 -7.18
N LYS A 452 17.29 0.58 -8.07
CA LYS A 452 17.18 -0.88 -8.02
C LYS A 452 15.76 -1.39 -8.03
N GLY A 453 15.18 -1.42 -9.21
CA GLY A 453 13.84 -1.93 -9.46
C GLY A 453 13.57 -2.19 -10.93
N VAL A 454 12.42 -2.79 -11.21
CA VAL A 454 11.96 -3.11 -12.54
C VAL A 454 11.03 -2.03 -13.04
N VAL A 455 11.38 -1.42 -14.16
CA VAL A 455 10.61 -0.34 -14.79
C VAL A 455 10.38 -0.60 -16.27
N SER A 456 9.33 -0.01 -16.82
CA SER A 456 9.10 0.03 -18.27
C SER A 456 10.14 0.93 -18.95
N THR A 457 10.60 0.54 -20.14
CA THR A 457 11.43 1.42 -20.99
C THR A 457 10.63 2.55 -21.61
N GLY A 458 9.30 2.48 -21.58
CA GLY A 458 8.42 3.57 -22.00
C GLY A 458 8.62 4.78 -21.10
N GLY A 459 9.05 5.91 -21.70
CA GLY A 459 9.35 7.14 -20.98
C GLY A 459 10.69 7.18 -20.24
N LEU A 460 11.38 6.06 -20.03
CA LEU A 460 12.62 6.02 -19.26
C LEU A 460 13.77 6.80 -19.93
N ASN A 461 13.91 6.67 -21.24
CA ASN A 461 15.05 7.26 -21.98
C ASN A 461 14.92 8.77 -22.18
N ASP A 462 13.70 9.28 -22.29
CA ASP A 462 13.39 10.71 -22.50
C ASP A 462 12.90 11.41 -21.23
N GLY A 463 12.78 10.67 -20.13
CA GLY A 463 12.28 11.17 -18.85
C GLY A 463 10.81 11.53 -18.85
N ASN A 464 10.03 10.97 -19.77
CA ASN A 464 8.60 11.23 -19.88
C ASN A 464 7.79 10.40 -18.89
N PHE A 465 7.49 10.98 -17.74
CA PHE A 465 6.74 10.32 -16.66
C PHE A 465 5.22 10.14 -16.94
N TYR A 466 4.71 10.68 -18.04
CA TYR A 466 3.30 10.47 -18.42
C TYR A 466 3.05 9.14 -19.14
N VAL A 467 4.10 8.49 -19.64
CA VAL A 467 3.98 7.20 -20.29
C VAL A 467 3.65 6.13 -19.25
N ASP A 468 2.64 5.34 -19.51
CA ASP A 468 2.18 4.24 -18.64
C ASP A 468 2.03 4.69 -17.18
N PHE A 469 1.35 5.83 -16.97
CA PHE A 469 1.07 6.44 -15.67
C PHE A 469 2.29 6.71 -14.77
N GLY A 470 3.48 6.75 -15.36
CA GLY A 470 4.73 6.97 -14.62
C GLY A 470 5.38 5.68 -14.13
N ASN A 471 5.09 4.54 -14.73
CA ASN A 471 5.73 3.27 -14.37
C ASN A 471 7.26 3.38 -14.34
N CYS A 472 7.88 4.04 -15.33
CA CYS A 472 9.33 4.25 -15.35
C CYS A 472 9.87 5.12 -14.18
N PHE A 473 9.00 5.79 -13.42
CA PHE A 473 9.30 6.55 -12.20
C PHE A 473 8.82 5.85 -10.93
N TYR A 474 8.53 4.55 -11.01
CA TYR A 474 8.04 3.72 -9.91
C TYR A 474 6.62 4.04 -9.42
N ASN A 475 5.81 4.74 -10.24
CA ASN A 475 4.40 4.90 -9.94
C ASN A 475 3.64 3.61 -10.23
N ASP A 476 2.66 3.31 -9.39
CA ASP A 476 1.59 2.36 -9.63
C ASP A 476 2.03 0.91 -9.88
N HIS A 477 3.26 0.54 -9.45
CA HIS A 477 3.79 -0.80 -9.73
C HIS A 477 2.90 -1.93 -9.19
N HIS A 478 2.29 -1.76 -8.02
CA HIS A 478 1.36 -2.74 -7.46
C HIS A 478 0.08 -2.84 -8.29
N PHE A 479 -0.45 -1.73 -8.83
CA PHE A 479 -1.57 -1.76 -9.77
C PHE A 479 -1.20 -2.48 -11.07
N HIS A 480 -0.10 -2.08 -11.69
CA HIS A 480 0.35 -2.62 -12.98
C HIS A 480 0.73 -4.09 -12.89
N TYR A 481 1.62 -4.44 -11.97
CA TYR A 481 2.15 -5.80 -11.87
C TYR A 481 1.18 -6.75 -11.18
N GLY A 482 0.28 -6.25 -10.34
CA GLY A 482 -0.77 -7.02 -9.67
C GLY A 482 -1.64 -7.79 -10.65
N TYR A 483 -2.07 -7.17 -11.74
CA TYR A 483 -2.84 -7.82 -12.80
C TYR A 483 -2.08 -8.97 -13.47
N HIS A 484 -0.80 -8.77 -13.76
CA HIS A 484 0.05 -9.81 -14.36
C HIS A 484 0.25 -10.99 -13.40
N ILE A 485 0.47 -10.74 -12.13
CA ILE A 485 0.68 -11.76 -11.09
C ILE A 485 -0.60 -12.59 -10.92
N HIS A 486 -1.75 -11.92 -10.79
CA HIS A 486 -3.05 -12.59 -10.64
C HIS A 486 -3.39 -13.43 -11.88
N ALA A 487 -3.28 -12.85 -13.08
CA ALA A 487 -3.52 -13.58 -14.32
C ALA A 487 -2.60 -14.80 -14.47
N ALA A 488 -1.31 -14.68 -14.11
CA ALA A 488 -0.37 -15.79 -14.14
C ALA A 488 -0.77 -16.92 -13.19
N ALA A 489 -1.30 -16.61 -12.00
CA ALA A 489 -1.80 -17.61 -11.06
C ALA A 489 -2.97 -18.42 -11.63
N LEU A 490 -3.94 -17.74 -12.26
CA LEU A 490 -5.08 -18.40 -12.90
C LEU A 490 -4.66 -19.26 -14.11
N VAL A 491 -3.72 -18.77 -14.93
CA VAL A 491 -3.19 -19.54 -16.08
C VAL A 491 -2.43 -20.77 -15.59
N ALA A 492 -1.61 -20.63 -14.53
CA ALA A 492 -0.89 -21.76 -13.96
C ALA A 492 -1.85 -22.81 -13.40
N LEU A 493 -2.92 -22.40 -12.71
CA LEU A 493 -3.96 -23.30 -12.22
C LEU A 493 -4.63 -24.09 -13.36
N ALA A 494 -4.99 -23.39 -14.44
CA ALA A 494 -5.63 -24.03 -15.60
C ALA A 494 -4.65 -24.95 -16.36
N ASP A 495 -3.38 -24.56 -16.49
CA ASP A 495 -2.36 -25.37 -17.17
C ASP A 495 -2.08 -26.70 -16.45
N GLN A 496 -2.15 -26.72 -15.11
CA GLN A 496 -2.05 -27.97 -14.35
C GLN A 496 -3.20 -28.95 -14.64
N SER A 497 -4.39 -28.43 -14.96
CA SER A 497 -5.59 -29.26 -15.16
C SER A 497 -5.87 -29.62 -16.62
N TYR A 498 -5.56 -28.73 -17.56
CA TYR A 498 -5.95 -28.82 -18.95
C TYR A 498 -4.80 -28.72 -19.95
N GLY A 499 -3.58 -28.40 -19.50
CA GLY A 499 -2.35 -28.31 -20.27
C GLY A 499 -1.34 -29.37 -19.91
N ASP A 500 -0.07 -29.01 -20.02
CA ASP A 500 1.10 -29.86 -19.70
C ASP A 500 1.82 -29.48 -18.40
N GLY A 501 1.30 -28.46 -17.68
CA GLY A 501 1.90 -27.94 -16.45
C GLY A 501 3.22 -27.15 -16.65
N SER A 502 3.61 -26.89 -17.90
CA SER A 502 4.87 -26.21 -18.22
C SER A 502 4.86 -24.71 -17.94
N PHE A 503 3.68 -24.08 -17.91
CA PHE A 503 3.55 -22.64 -17.74
C PHE A 503 4.19 -22.13 -16.46
N LEU A 504 3.94 -22.82 -15.34
CA LEU A 504 4.52 -22.46 -14.06
C LEU A 504 6.04 -22.42 -14.08
N LYS A 505 6.67 -23.44 -14.66
CA LYS A 505 8.13 -23.50 -14.80
C LYS A 505 8.69 -22.37 -15.68
N PHE A 506 7.98 -22.03 -16.72
CA PHE A 506 8.37 -21.00 -17.69
C PHE A 506 8.19 -19.58 -17.12
N SER A 507 7.12 -19.32 -16.36
CA SER A 507 6.74 -17.99 -15.89
C SER A 507 7.34 -17.62 -14.51
N ARG A 508 7.73 -18.61 -13.69
CA ARG A 508 8.03 -18.41 -12.27
C ARG A 508 9.04 -17.31 -12.01
N ALA A 509 10.20 -17.36 -12.66
CA ALA A 509 11.27 -16.39 -12.40
C ALA A 509 10.83 -14.94 -12.75
N TRP A 510 10.01 -14.78 -13.81
CA TRP A 510 9.49 -13.49 -14.22
C TRP A 510 8.44 -12.97 -13.23
N VAL A 511 7.46 -13.79 -12.83
CA VAL A 511 6.42 -13.39 -11.85
C VAL A 511 7.05 -13.10 -10.49
N ASP A 512 7.97 -13.96 -10.01
CA ASP A 512 8.70 -13.73 -8.77
C ASP A 512 9.50 -12.40 -8.82
N THR A 513 10.01 -11.99 -9.99
CA THR A 513 10.68 -10.69 -10.18
C THR A 513 9.71 -9.52 -9.99
N LEU A 514 8.49 -9.60 -10.54
CA LEU A 514 7.46 -8.56 -10.35
C LEU A 514 7.02 -8.48 -8.87
N ILE A 515 6.83 -9.62 -8.22
CA ILE A 515 6.49 -9.69 -6.78
C ILE A 515 7.58 -9.03 -5.94
N ARG A 516 8.85 -9.34 -6.23
CA ARG A 516 10.00 -8.76 -5.51
C ARG A 516 10.10 -7.25 -5.68
N ASP A 517 9.78 -6.73 -6.86
CA ASP A 517 9.78 -5.29 -7.09
C ASP A 517 8.73 -4.59 -6.22
N VAL A 518 7.53 -5.14 -6.10
CA VAL A 518 6.41 -4.56 -5.33
C VAL A 518 6.54 -4.84 -3.82
N ALA A 519 6.83 -6.08 -3.46
CA ALA A 519 6.62 -6.62 -2.12
C ALA A 519 7.74 -7.55 -1.63
N ASN A 520 9.00 -7.28 -1.96
CA ASN A 520 10.14 -8.04 -1.40
C ASN A 520 10.09 -7.99 0.13
N PRO A 521 9.99 -9.14 0.84
CA PRO A 521 9.81 -9.11 2.29
C PRO A 521 11.12 -9.09 3.09
N SER A 522 12.29 -9.19 2.44
CA SER A 522 13.55 -9.44 3.15
C SER A 522 14.73 -8.63 2.62
N LYS A 523 15.55 -8.11 3.54
CA LYS A 523 16.85 -7.46 3.23
C LYS A 523 17.89 -8.44 2.68
N GLU A 524 17.66 -9.76 2.74
CA GLU A 524 18.53 -10.77 2.13
C GLU A 524 18.51 -10.72 0.60
N ASP A 525 17.40 -10.26 0.01
CA ASP A 525 17.34 -9.91 -1.39
C ASP A 525 18.04 -8.55 -1.61
N SER A 526 19.22 -8.57 -2.20
CA SER A 526 20.02 -7.38 -2.47
C SER A 526 19.61 -6.62 -3.74
N TYR A 527 18.64 -7.15 -4.49
CA TYR A 527 18.20 -6.53 -5.75
C TYR A 527 17.04 -5.55 -5.55
N PHE A 528 16.16 -5.79 -4.57
CA PHE A 528 14.95 -5.00 -4.40
C PHE A 528 14.81 -4.43 -2.98
N PRO A 529 14.23 -3.22 -2.83
CA PRO A 529 13.93 -2.69 -1.50
C PRO A 529 12.86 -3.52 -0.80
N VAL A 530 12.87 -3.50 0.53
CA VAL A 530 11.86 -4.21 1.33
C VAL A 530 10.52 -3.49 1.22
N PHE A 531 9.49 -4.17 0.72
CA PHE A 531 8.12 -3.64 0.54
C PHE A 531 8.12 -2.25 -0.13
N ARG A 532 8.48 -2.18 -1.41
CA ARG A 532 8.47 -0.90 -2.15
C ARG A 532 7.15 -0.16 -2.01
N CYS A 533 6.02 -0.85 -2.21
CA CYS A 533 4.71 -0.23 -2.25
C CYS A 533 4.01 -0.24 -0.89
N PHE A 534 3.86 -1.39 -0.24
CA PHE A 534 3.08 -1.51 0.98
C PHE A 534 3.75 -0.86 2.19
N ASP A 535 3.02 0.04 2.86
CA ASP A 535 3.45 0.68 4.10
C ASP A 535 2.73 0.07 5.31
N PHE A 536 3.42 -0.78 6.06
CA PHE A 536 2.86 -1.43 7.25
C PHE A 536 2.42 -0.44 8.34
N PHE A 537 3.07 0.74 8.42
CA PHE A 537 2.66 1.75 9.39
C PHE A 537 1.35 2.42 8.99
N ASN A 538 1.12 2.68 7.72
CA ASN A 538 -0.10 3.27 7.20
C ASN A 538 -1.20 2.25 6.89
N GLY A 539 -0.83 0.98 6.67
CA GLY A 539 -1.74 -0.14 6.42
C GLY A 539 -2.28 -0.20 4.99
N HIS A 540 -1.66 0.48 4.04
CA HIS A 540 -1.97 0.47 2.60
C HIS A 540 -0.71 0.77 1.80
N SER A 541 -0.75 0.57 0.49
CA SER A 541 0.37 0.92 -0.39
C SER A 541 0.48 2.42 -0.61
N PHE A 542 1.63 2.84 -1.14
CA PHE A 542 1.86 4.16 -1.71
C PHE A 542 2.12 4.03 -3.21
N ALA A 543 1.27 4.64 -4.02
CA ALA A 543 1.31 4.58 -5.47
C ALA A 543 2.43 5.45 -6.07
N ASN A 544 2.65 6.63 -5.51
CA ASN A 544 3.59 7.62 -6.04
C ASN A 544 5.05 7.21 -5.78
N GLY A 545 5.86 7.15 -6.83
CA GLY A 545 7.28 6.81 -6.80
C GLY A 545 8.22 8.01 -6.66
N LEU A 546 9.00 8.29 -7.71
CA LEU A 546 10.04 9.33 -7.73
C LEU A 546 9.49 10.73 -7.99
N PHE A 547 8.48 11.14 -7.25
CA PHE A 547 7.90 12.47 -7.28
C PHE A 547 7.97 13.14 -5.91
N ALA A 548 8.25 14.45 -5.91
CA ALA A 548 8.04 15.30 -4.76
C ALA A 548 6.63 15.89 -4.82
N HIS A 549 5.82 15.70 -3.78
CA HIS A 549 4.45 16.19 -3.71
C HIS A 549 4.17 16.90 -2.39
N GLY A 550 3.45 18.04 -2.45
CA GLY A 550 3.16 18.87 -1.29
C GLY A 550 2.33 18.20 -0.20
N ASP A 551 1.53 17.19 -0.55
CA ASP A 551 0.72 16.41 0.38
C ASP A 551 1.28 15.00 0.66
N GLY A 552 2.51 14.72 0.21
CA GLY A 552 3.20 13.46 0.45
C GLY A 552 2.84 12.34 -0.53
N LYS A 553 3.01 11.11 -0.10
CA LYS A 553 2.66 9.91 -0.84
C LYS A 553 1.15 9.72 -0.88
N ASP A 554 0.67 8.98 -1.86
CA ASP A 554 -0.75 8.83 -2.15
C ASP A 554 -1.14 7.39 -2.47
N GLU A 555 -2.44 7.14 -2.40
CA GLU A 555 -3.10 5.93 -2.86
C GLU A 555 -4.47 6.31 -3.44
N GLU A 556 -4.76 5.88 -4.68
CA GLU A 556 -6.01 6.18 -5.38
C GLU A 556 -6.95 4.98 -5.41
N SER A 557 -6.49 3.84 -5.91
CA SER A 557 -7.31 2.66 -6.20
C SER A 557 -7.18 1.60 -5.11
N SER A 558 -8.03 1.66 -4.09
CA SER A 558 -8.02 0.64 -3.03
C SER A 558 -8.26 -0.77 -3.56
N SER A 559 -9.03 -0.93 -4.64
CA SER A 559 -9.32 -2.26 -5.19
C SER A 559 -8.15 -2.86 -5.96
N GLU A 560 -7.36 -2.05 -6.63
CA GLU A 560 -6.16 -2.52 -7.33
C GLU A 560 -5.01 -2.76 -6.34
N ASP A 561 -4.98 -2.04 -5.20
CA ASP A 561 -4.05 -2.30 -4.10
C ASP A 561 -4.26 -3.73 -3.57
N TYR A 562 -5.42 -4.05 -3.01
CA TYR A 562 -5.66 -5.41 -2.51
C TYR A 562 -5.67 -6.48 -3.61
N HIS A 563 -5.96 -6.15 -4.86
CA HIS A 563 -5.87 -7.09 -5.98
C HIS A 563 -4.44 -7.60 -6.18
N CYS A 564 -3.45 -6.74 -6.04
CA CYS A 564 -2.04 -7.12 -6.11
C CYS A 564 -1.69 -8.18 -5.06
N TYR A 565 -2.01 -7.93 -3.79
CA TYR A 565 -1.69 -8.87 -2.71
C TYR A 565 -2.55 -10.14 -2.77
N TYR A 566 -3.77 -10.05 -3.29
CA TYR A 566 -4.57 -11.23 -3.62
C TYR A 566 -3.90 -12.07 -4.72
N GLY A 567 -3.41 -11.45 -5.78
CA GLY A 567 -2.62 -12.13 -6.81
C GLY A 567 -1.38 -12.82 -6.24
N ILE A 568 -0.64 -12.15 -5.34
CA ILE A 568 0.53 -12.72 -4.65
C ILE A 568 0.12 -13.91 -3.76
N LYS A 569 -1.01 -13.83 -3.04
CA LYS A 569 -1.56 -14.95 -2.26
C LYS A 569 -1.83 -16.16 -3.14
N LEU A 570 -2.52 -15.97 -4.27
CA LEU A 570 -2.82 -17.05 -5.21
C LEU A 570 -1.56 -17.63 -5.86
N TRP A 571 -0.59 -16.78 -6.17
CA TRP A 571 0.71 -17.23 -6.68
C TRP A 571 1.46 -18.08 -5.65
N GLY A 572 1.42 -17.70 -4.38
CA GLY A 572 1.94 -18.50 -3.26
C GLY A 572 1.31 -19.88 -3.19
N LEU A 573 -0.02 -19.95 -3.32
CA LEU A 573 -0.78 -21.22 -3.36
C LEU A 573 -0.34 -22.11 -4.54
N ILE A 574 -0.29 -21.58 -5.75
CA ILE A 574 0.01 -22.34 -6.97
C ILE A 574 1.46 -22.81 -7.01
N THR A 575 2.38 -22.02 -6.49
CA THR A 575 3.82 -22.37 -6.45
C THR A 575 4.20 -23.26 -5.26
N GLY A 576 3.28 -23.49 -4.32
CA GLY A 576 3.56 -24.19 -3.06
C GLY A 576 4.42 -23.36 -2.10
N ASN A 577 4.55 -22.04 -2.31
CA ASN A 577 5.24 -21.13 -1.40
C ASN A 577 4.30 -20.68 -0.28
N GLY A 578 4.11 -21.52 0.74
CA GLY A 578 3.20 -21.26 1.85
C GLY A 578 3.59 -20.03 2.70
N GLN A 579 4.86 -19.61 2.73
CA GLN A 579 5.27 -18.41 3.43
C GLN A 579 4.81 -17.16 2.68
N LEU A 580 4.91 -17.16 1.35
CA LEU A 580 4.42 -16.07 0.51
C LEU A 580 2.87 -15.94 0.57
N GLU A 581 2.15 -17.06 0.54
CA GLU A 581 0.70 -17.11 0.73
C GLU A 581 0.27 -16.49 2.06
N LYS A 582 0.94 -16.91 3.14
CA LYS A 582 0.69 -16.43 4.50
C LYS A 582 1.00 -14.95 4.67
N LEU A 583 2.14 -14.49 4.13
CA LEU A 583 2.51 -13.08 4.15
C LEU A 583 1.48 -12.22 3.42
N ALA A 584 1.07 -12.62 2.22
CA ALA A 584 0.04 -11.90 1.47
C ALA A 584 -1.31 -11.90 2.21
N SER A 585 -1.67 -12.98 2.88
CA SER A 585 -2.88 -13.04 3.72
C SER A 585 -2.81 -12.08 4.91
N LEU A 586 -1.65 -11.92 5.53
CA LEU A 586 -1.44 -10.92 6.59
C LEU A 586 -1.60 -9.49 6.05
N ILE A 587 -0.96 -9.18 4.91
CA ILE A 587 -1.07 -7.87 4.28
C ILE A 587 -2.54 -7.54 3.97
N LEU A 588 -3.28 -8.47 3.35
CA LEU A 588 -4.71 -8.30 3.05
C LEU A 588 -5.57 -8.04 4.30
N GLY A 589 -5.24 -8.66 5.43
CA GLY A 589 -5.92 -8.40 6.70
C GLY A 589 -5.69 -6.98 7.21
N ILE A 590 -4.43 -6.53 7.22
CA ILE A 590 -4.04 -5.17 7.62
C ILE A 590 -4.71 -4.14 6.72
N GLU A 591 -4.62 -4.36 5.42
CA GLU A 591 -5.12 -3.49 4.37
C GLU A 591 -6.66 -3.33 4.43
N LYS A 592 -7.41 -4.45 4.60
CA LYS A 592 -8.86 -4.40 4.79
C LYS A 592 -9.25 -3.40 5.88
N ARG A 593 -8.61 -3.47 7.04
CA ARG A 593 -8.95 -2.60 8.17
C ARG A 593 -8.60 -1.14 7.87
N ALA A 594 -7.41 -0.88 7.33
CA ALA A 594 -6.95 0.47 7.00
C ALA A 594 -7.82 1.10 5.91
N ILE A 595 -8.11 0.40 4.82
CA ILE A 595 -8.97 0.87 3.73
C ILE A 595 -10.38 1.21 4.24
N ASN A 596 -10.99 0.36 5.09
CA ASN A 596 -12.31 0.62 5.65
C ASN A 596 -12.34 1.76 6.69
N MET A 597 -11.20 2.16 7.23
CA MET A 597 -11.09 3.34 8.08
C MET A 597 -10.81 4.62 7.29
N TYR A 598 -10.00 4.56 6.21
CA TYR A 598 -9.41 5.73 5.58
C TYR A 598 -9.89 6.00 4.16
N MET A 599 -10.45 5.01 3.45
CA MET A 599 -10.84 5.14 2.04
C MET A 599 -12.29 4.76 1.76
N LEU A 600 -12.89 3.81 2.49
CA LEU A 600 -14.29 3.37 2.35
C LEU A 600 -15.04 3.67 3.64
N TYR A 601 -16.08 4.53 3.57
CA TYR A 601 -16.69 5.10 4.77
C TYR A 601 -18.11 4.59 5.01
N ARG A 602 -18.22 3.53 5.80
CA ARG A 602 -19.51 3.12 6.37
C ARG A 602 -20.09 4.26 7.22
N SER A 603 -21.40 4.25 7.41
CA SER A 603 -22.10 5.26 8.21
C SER A 603 -21.63 5.34 9.66
N ASP A 604 -21.09 4.23 10.22
CA ASP A 604 -20.51 4.14 11.57
C ASP A 604 -19.02 4.51 11.65
N ASN A 605 -18.35 4.89 10.54
CA ASN A 605 -16.97 5.34 10.56
C ASN A 605 -16.80 6.58 11.45
N THR A 606 -15.84 6.53 12.39
CA THR A 606 -15.53 7.58 13.37
C THR A 606 -14.18 8.23 13.15
N VAL A 607 -13.44 7.81 12.13
CA VAL A 607 -12.06 8.25 11.86
C VAL A 607 -12.03 9.51 10.99
N VAL A 608 -12.81 9.51 9.90
CA VAL A 608 -12.90 10.68 9.02
C VAL A 608 -13.86 11.74 9.57
N PRO A 609 -13.66 13.03 9.22
CA PRO A 609 -14.57 14.09 9.63
C PRO A 609 -16.03 13.79 9.23
N PRO A 610 -17.03 14.04 10.10
CA PRO A 610 -18.44 13.71 9.84
C PRO A 610 -19.00 14.29 8.55
N ASN A 611 -18.60 15.50 8.16
CA ASN A 611 -19.04 16.15 6.93
C ASN A 611 -18.42 15.50 5.67
N PHE A 612 -17.22 14.91 5.77
CA PHE A 612 -16.58 14.21 4.64
C PHE A 612 -17.06 12.76 4.51
N LYS A 613 -17.45 12.12 5.61
CA LYS A 613 -17.95 10.73 5.64
C LYS A 613 -19.14 10.50 4.70
N ALA A 614 -19.97 11.51 4.49
CA ALA A 614 -21.12 11.43 3.57
C ALA A 614 -20.71 11.18 2.11
N ASN A 615 -19.47 11.43 1.73
CA ASN A 615 -18.92 11.12 0.40
C ASN A 615 -18.80 9.60 0.16
N LYS A 616 -18.87 8.76 1.20
CA LYS A 616 -18.73 7.30 1.19
C LYS A 616 -17.34 6.78 0.81
N VAL A 617 -16.59 7.48 -0.02
CA VAL A 617 -15.23 7.09 -0.43
C VAL A 617 -14.29 8.30 -0.46
N SER A 618 -12.99 8.05 -0.33
CA SER A 618 -11.97 8.97 -0.82
C SER A 618 -11.98 8.99 -2.35
N GLY A 619 -11.40 9.99 -2.97
CA GLY A 619 -10.90 9.86 -4.34
C GLY A 619 -9.44 9.44 -4.28
N ILE A 620 -8.58 10.32 -3.73
CA ILE A 620 -7.15 10.06 -3.51
C ILE A 620 -6.84 10.29 -2.03
N LEU A 621 -6.19 9.32 -1.41
CA LEU A 621 -5.68 9.42 -0.04
C LEU A 621 -4.20 9.80 -0.07
N PHE A 622 -3.87 11.04 0.29
CA PHE A 622 -2.50 11.49 0.54
C PHE A 622 -2.13 11.36 2.02
N GLU A 623 -0.86 11.53 2.35
CA GLU A 623 -0.42 11.59 3.75
C GLU A 623 -0.99 12.81 4.49
N ASN A 624 -1.19 13.94 3.80
CA ASN A 624 -1.66 15.20 4.39
C ASN A 624 -3.09 15.58 3.98
N LYS A 625 -3.66 14.97 2.96
CA LYS A 625 -4.93 15.37 2.35
C LYS A 625 -5.77 14.16 2.00
N ILE A 626 -7.10 14.27 2.08
CA ILE A 626 -8.00 13.38 1.34
C ILE A 626 -8.73 14.22 0.32
N ASP A 627 -8.65 13.83 -0.94
CA ASP A 627 -9.34 14.44 -2.06
C ASP A 627 -10.52 13.57 -2.50
N HIS A 628 -11.68 14.17 -2.73
CA HIS A 628 -12.85 13.50 -3.31
C HIS A 628 -12.86 13.72 -4.84
N ALA A 629 -11.77 13.35 -5.47
CA ALA A 629 -11.51 13.40 -6.90
C ALA A 629 -10.54 12.30 -7.28
N THR A 630 -10.58 11.86 -8.53
CA THR A 630 -9.54 11.02 -9.12
C THR A 630 -8.57 11.88 -9.93
N TYR A 631 -7.42 11.33 -10.31
CA TYR A 631 -6.48 12.01 -11.21
C TYR A 631 -7.05 12.28 -12.60
N PHE A 632 -8.11 11.55 -13.01
CA PHE A 632 -8.69 11.61 -14.34
C PHE A 632 -10.11 12.19 -14.39
N GLY A 633 -10.72 12.58 -13.25
CA GLY A 633 -12.04 13.25 -13.30
C GLY A 633 -12.74 13.41 -11.97
N LEU A 634 -13.89 14.09 -12.05
CA LEU A 634 -14.76 14.45 -10.91
C LEU A 634 -16.11 13.73 -10.94
N ASN A 635 -16.32 12.85 -11.92
CA ASN A 635 -17.57 12.13 -12.05
C ASN A 635 -17.73 11.12 -10.92
N LYS A 636 -18.94 10.95 -10.41
CA LYS A 636 -19.21 9.99 -9.34
C LYS A 636 -18.83 8.56 -9.72
N GLU A 637 -19.15 8.13 -10.94
CA GLU A 637 -18.78 6.82 -11.47
C GLU A 637 -17.27 6.60 -11.49
N TYR A 638 -16.45 7.65 -11.65
CA TYR A 638 -14.99 7.55 -11.58
C TYR A 638 -14.52 7.42 -10.13
N ILE A 639 -14.98 8.33 -9.26
CA ILE A 639 -14.56 8.41 -7.86
C ILE A 639 -14.92 7.13 -7.08
N HIS A 640 -16.12 6.60 -7.32
CA HIS A 640 -16.54 5.36 -6.69
C HIS A 640 -15.99 4.11 -7.40
N GLY A 641 -16.03 4.13 -8.74
CA GLY A 641 -15.62 2.99 -9.57
C GLY A 641 -14.15 2.64 -9.47
N ILE A 642 -13.26 3.60 -9.18
CA ILE A 642 -11.82 3.33 -8.98
C ILE A 642 -11.56 2.38 -7.79
N HIS A 643 -12.50 2.28 -6.85
CA HIS A 643 -12.45 1.35 -5.73
C HIS A 643 -13.16 0.01 -5.99
N MET A 644 -13.53 -0.28 -7.26
CA MET A 644 -14.32 -1.46 -7.63
C MET A 644 -13.66 -2.35 -8.68
N LEU A 645 -12.56 -1.92 -9.29
CA LEU A 645 -11.89 -2.66 -10.35
C LEU A 645 -10.59 -3.31 -9.87
N PRO A 646 -10.40 -4.61 -10.19
CA PRO A 646 -11.39 -5.57 -10.70
C PRO A 646 -12.24 -6.15 -9.57
N ILE A 647 -13.48 -6.57 -9.86
CA ILE A 647 -14.28 -7.36 -8.92
C ILE A 647 -13.83 -8.82 -8.96
N THR A 648 -13.39 -9.31 -7.85
CA THR A 648 -12.81 -10.64 -7.62
C THR A 648 -13.42 -11.32 -6.40
N PRO A 649 -13.12 -12.57 -6.10
CA PRO A 649 -13.52 -13.19 -4.83
C PRO A 649 -13.06 -12.41 -3.59
N MET A 650 -11.94 -11.69 -3.67
CA MET A 650 -11.42 -10.85 -2.58
C MET A 650 -12.24 -9.58 -2.35
N SER A 651 -12.93 -9.07 -3.38
CA SER A 651 -13.66 -7.80 -3.30
C SER A 651 -14.71 -7.78 -2.18
N SER A 652 -15.44 -8.88 -1.96
CA SER A 652 -16.43 -8.97 -0.89
C SER A 652 -15.82 -8.97 0.52
N TYR A 653 -14.55 -9.38 0.67
CA TYR A 653 -13.85 -9.30 1.95
C TYR A 653 -13.54 -7.85 2.34
N PHE A 654 -13.20 -7.01 1.38
CA PHE A 654 -12.89 -5.58 1.60
C PHE A 654 -14.14 -4.71 1.63
N ARG A 655 -15.04 -4.92 0.68
CA ARG A 655 -16.25 -4.15 0.48
C ARG A 655 -17.42 -4.86 1.16
N ASP A 656 -17.61 -4.54 2.44
CA ASP A 656 -18.68 -5.08 3.25
C ASP A 656 -20.05 -4.88 2.54
N PRO A 657 -20.92 -5.89 2.48
CA PRO A 657 -22.21 -5.78 1.79
C PRO A 657 -23.07 -4.61 2.26
N GLN A 658 -23.05 -4.27 3.56
CA GLN A 658 -23.76 -3.11 4.09
C GLN A 658 -23.18 -1.80 3.52
N PHE A 659 -21.84 -1.70 3.45
CA PHE A 659 -21.20 -0.53 2.85
C PHE A 659 -21.58 -0.39 1.37
N VAL A 660 -21.56 -1.48 0.60
CA VAL A 660 -21.91 -1.46 -0.83
C VAL A 660 -23.37 -1.08 -1.05
N GLU A 661 -24.28 -1.54 -0.19
CA GLU A 661 -25.69 -1.15 -0.22
C GLU A 661 -25.89 0.33 0.12
N GLU A 662 -25.20 0.85 1.16
CA GLU A 662 -25.21 2.28 1.52
C GLU A 662 -24.71 3.13 0.35
N GLU A 663 -23.54 2.77 -0.21
CA GLU A 663 -22.92 3.47 -1.34
C GLU A 663 -23.84 3.46 -2.57
N TRP A 664 -24.46 2.32 -2.89
CA TRP A 664 -25.40 2.19 -4.00
C TRP A 664 -26.60 3.11 -3.81
N ASN A 665 -27.25 3.05 -2.66
CA ASN A 665 -28.49 3.78 -2.39
C ASN A 665 -28.25 5.30 -2.31
N GLU A 666 -27.14 5.73 -1.71
CA GLU A 666 -26.88 7.14 -1.43
C GLU A 666 -26.16 7.84 -2.60
N GLN A 667 -25.35 7.13 -3.40
CA GLN A 667 -24.47 7.75 -4.40
C GLN A 667 -24.72 7.27 -5.83
N LEU A 668 -24.94 5.96 -6.07
CA LEU A 668 -24.76 5.35 -7.39
C LEU A 668 -26.07 5.06 -8.12
N SER A 669 -27.15 4.72 -7.41
CA SER A 669 -28.43 4.32 -8.01
C SER A 669 -29.02 5.39 -8.95
N SER A 670 -28.78 6.66 -8.65
CA SER A 670 -29.22 7.78 -9.49
C SER A 670 -28.35 8.03 -10.73
N VAL A 671 -27.12 7.50 -10.74
CA VAL A 671 -26.15 7.75 -11.80
C VAL A 671 -26.12 6.63 -12.84
N VAL A 672 -26.20 5.36 -12.39
CA VAL A 672 -25.99 4.17 -13.24
C VAL A 672 -26.94 4.10 -14.45
N GLY A 673 -28.15 4.64 -14.33
CA GLY A 673 -29.14 4.66 -15.41
C GLY A 673 -28.71 5.51 -16.64
N SER A 674 -27.94 6.55 -16.41
CA SER A 674 -27.45 7.48 -17.46
C SER A 674 -26.14 7.04 -18.11
N LEU A 675 -25.42 6.08 -17.53
CA LEU A 675 -24.14 5.63 -18.05
C LEU A 675 -24.33 4.72 -19.29
N ASP A 676 -23.48 4.91 -20.29
CA ASP A 676 -23.47 4.16 -21.54
C ASP A 676 -22.06 3.74 -21.97
N ASP A 677 -21.19 3.50 -21.01
CA ASP A 677 -19.79 3.12 -21.14
C ASP A 677 -19.39 2.03 -20.12
N GLY A 678 -18.07 1.74 -20.02
CA GLY A 678 -17.53 0.69 -19.17
C GLY A 678 -17.77 0.86 -17.68
N TRP A 679 -17.96 2.09 -17.20
CA TRP A 679 -18.27 2.35 -15.79
C TRP A 679 -19.60 1.72 -15.36
N LYS A 680 -20.56 1.65 -16.28
CA LYS A 680 -21.83 0.97 -16.01
C LYS A 680 -21.63 -0.50 -15.60
N GLY A 681 -20.79 -1.22 -16.31
CA GLY A 681 -20.47 -2.61 -16.00
C GLY A 681 -19.76 -2.75 -14.64
N ILE A 682 -18.81 -1.87 -14.35
CA ILE A 682 -18.08 -1.84 -13.06
C ILE A 682 -19.09 -1.68 -11.91
N LEU A 683 -19.95 -0.66 -11.96
CA LEU A 683 -20.95 -0.40 -10.92
C LEU A 683 -21.96 -1.57 -10.77
N MET A 684 -22.40 -2.14 -11.89
CA MET A 684 -23.34 -3.26 -11.86
C MET A 684 -22.71 -4.55 -11.33
N LEU A 685 -21.42 -4.78 -11.57
CA LEU A 685 -20.74 -5.95 -11.00
C LEU A 685 -20.46 -5.76 -9.49
N ASN A 686 -20.11 -4.55 -9.06
CA ASN A 686 -20.01 -4.22 -7.63
C ASN A 686 -21.35 -4.45 -6.88
N ARG A 687 -22.48 -4.16 -7.54
CA ARG A 687 -23.83 -4.43 -6.99
C ARG A 687 -24.01 -5.89 -6.58
N ALA A 688 -23.34 -6.84 -7.25
CA ALA A 688 -23.43 -8.26 -6.91
C ALA A 688 -23.06 -8.56 -5.45
N LEU A 689 -22.26 -7.72 -4.80
CA LEU A 689 -21.79 -7.94 -3.44
C LEU A 689 -22.90 -7.79 -2.38
N PHE A 690 -24.03 -7.12 -2.73
CA PHE A 690 -25.22 -7.06 -1.87
C PHE A 690 -26.52 -7.51 -2.57
N ASP A 691 -26.61 -7.40 -3.90
CA ASP A 691 -27.76 -7.79 -4.72
C ASP A 691 -27.27 -8.57 -5.97
N PRO A 692 -26.83 -9.81 -5.76
CA PRO A 692 -26.27 -10.63 -6.85
C PRO A 692 -27.30 -10.94 -7.94
N LYS A 693 -28.60 -11.02 -7.60
CA LYS A 693 -29.66 -11.29 -8.56
C LYS A 693 -29.77 -10.18 -9.62
N SER A 694 -29.87 -8.93 -9.19
CA SER A 694 -29.96 -7.81 -10.14
C SER A 694 -28.71 -7.67 -10.99
N SER A 695 -27.53 -7.94 -10.41
CA SER A 695 -26.28 -7.96 -11.17
C SER A 695 -26.27 -9.06 -12.24
N TYR A 696 -26.65 -10.28 -11.87
CA TYR A 696 -26.77 -11.38 -12.82
C TYR A 696 -27.75 -11.06 -13.94
N GLU A 697 -28.96 -10.59 -13.62
CA GLU A 697 -30.00 -10.22 -14.61
C GLU A 697 -29.47 -9.18 -15.61
N PHE A 698 -28.64 -8.24 -15.18
CA PHE A 698 -28.01 -7.26 -16.06
C PHE A 698 -27.03 -7.90 -17.06
N PHE A 699 -26.10 -8.73 -16.57
CA PHE A 699 -25.08 -9.34 -17.44
C PHE A 699 -25.62 -10.48 -18.30
N ALA A 700 -26.64 -11.21 -17.83
CA ALA A 700 -27.29 -12.28 -18.57
C ALA A 700 -28.30 -11.78 -19.62
N ALA A 701 -28.69 -10.50 -19.59
CA ALA A 701 -29.71 -9.96 -20.46
C ALA A 701 -29.41 -10.18 -21.95
N PRO A 702 -30.39 -10.60 -22.76
CA PRO A 702 -30.19 -10.81 -24.21
C PRO A 702 -29.81 -9.55 -24.98
N ASN A 703 -30.21 -8.38 -24.48
CA ASN A 703 -29.90 -7.05 -25.04
C ASN A 703 -28.68 -6.39 -24.41
N PHE A 704 -27.83 -7.15 -23.71
CA PHE A 704 -26.58 -6.66 -23.14
C PHE A 704 -25.68 -6.07 -24.23
N GLN A 705 -25.01 -4.96 -23.91
CA GLN A 705 -24.11 -4.27 -24.85
C GLN A 705 -22.68 -4.30 -24.32
N TYR A 706 -21.73 -4.81 -25.13
CA TYR A 706 -20.33 -4.95 -24.76
C TYR A 706 -19.61 -3.63 -24.48
N LYS A 707 -20.13 -2.48 -24.97
CA LYS A 707 -19.63 -1.14 -24.63
C LYS A 707 -19.79 -0.77 -23.14
N TRP A 708 -20.64 -1.50 -22.41
CA TRP A 708 -20.80 -1.34 -20.97
C TRP A 708 -19.74 -2.06 -20.15
N LEU A 709 -18.76 -2.67 -20.79
CA LEU A 709 -17.61 -3.30 -20.13
C LEU A 709 -16.38 -2.41 -20.24
N ASP A 710 -15.67 -2.24 -19.14
CA ASP A 710 -14.29 -1.76 -19.17
C ASP A 710 -13.39 -2.74 -19.94
N ASN A 711 -12.26 -2.26 -20.44
CA ASN A 711 -11.35 -3.09 -21.24
C ASN A 711 -10.79 -4.31 -20.48
N GLY A 712 -10.70 -4.24 -19.16
CA GLY A 712 -10.30 -5.33 -18.26
C GLY A 712 -11.47 -6.25 -17.82
N MET A 713 -12.72 -5.94 -18.20
CA MET A 713 -13.88 -6.74 -17.82
C MET A 713 -14.28 -7.76 -18.87
N SER A 714 -14.78 -8.93 -18.43
CA SER A 714 -15.41 -9.96 -19.23
C SER A 714 -16.88 -10.11 -18.81
N ARG A 715 -17.80 -10.14 -19.77
CA ARG A 715 -19.21 -10.50 -19.53
C ARG A 715 -19.31 -11.91 -18.94
N LEU A 716 -18.47 -12.83 -19.45
CA LEU A 716 -18.42 -14.22 -18.99
C LEU A 716 -18.09 -14.30 -17.50
N TRP A 717 -17.04 -13.60 -17.06
CA TRP A 717 -16.68 -13.55 -15.63
C TRP A 717 -17.78 -12.88 -14.81
N ALA A 718 -18.27 -11.72 -15.24
CA ALA A 718 -19.29 -10.96 -14.51
C ALA A 718 -20.58 -11.78 -14.29
N THR A 719 -21.02 -12.50 -15.33
CA THR A 719 -22.18 -13.40 -15.25
C THR A 719 -21.92 -14.58 -14.30
N ALA A 720 -20.74 -15.22 -14.43
CA ALA A 720 -20.39 -16.38 -13.61
C ALA A 720 -20.16 -15.97 -12.15
N PHE A 721 -19.51 -14.84 -11.88
CA PHE A 721 -19.33 -14.33 -10.53
C PHE A 721 -20.67 -14.05 -9.84
N SER A 722 -21.55 -13.25 -10.48
CA SER A 722 -22.84 -12.91 -9.91
C SER A 722 -23.70 -14.16 -9.67
N ALA A 723 -23.75 -15.09 -10.62
CA ALA A 723 -24.48 -16.36 -10.47
C ALA A 723 -23.92 -17.23 -9.33
N GLY A 724 -22.57 -17.28 -9.20
CA GLY A 724 -21.87 -18.14 -8.22
C GLY A 724 -22.06 -17.67 -6.77
N ILE A 725 -22.49 -16.44 -6.54
CA ILE A 725 -22.73 -15.86 -5.22
C ILE A 725 -24.22 -15.60 -4.93
N GLY A 726 -25.16 -16.26 -5.67
CA GLY A 726 -26.59 -16.24 -5.40
C GLY A 726 -27.43 -15.46 -6.41
N GLY A 727 -26.86 -15.06 -7.54
CA GLY A 727 -27.55 -14.39 -8.66
C GLY A 727 -28.37 -15.30 -9.59
#